data_bf45cdcecfbffe957f65c0d38aaa4f53
#
_entry.id   bf45cdcecfbffe957f65c0d38aaa4f53
#
_cell.length_a   1.000
_cell.length_b   1.000
_cell.length_c   1.000
_cell.angle_alpha   90.00
_cell.angle_beta   90.00
_cell.angle_gamma   90.00
#
_symmetry.space_group_name_H-M   'P 1'
#
loop_
_entity.id
_entity.type
_entity.pdbx_description
1 polymer ?
#
loop_
_entity_poly.entity_id
_entity_poly.type
_entity_poly.pdbx_seq_one_letter_code
_entity_poly.pdbx_strand_id
1 'polypeptide(L)'
;YDSFGNILQKTLPANAKGQRMWYKYRYEPEMNMYVERVEDAFGYRSEAGNFDYRYGIAKERRDLNNFYYETDVDDLGRITGVRGPNELATGVPYIIAFGYSPKAEFTANGITAPAYAVTKHYDIQHPNDDMETVTFVDGFGRPVQVKKDGVVTSASEGTVSDAQNVMIVSGRNVYDAFGRVAKAYYPVTEELGKRTDFNKAFDGVSPTVTVYDVLDRATEVTLPDESKTLTAYTTDAGSRALVTTVTDALGNKQATYTNGSGKTVMTKQLSGPDGEITTTFEYDGIDRLVRVTDTEGNVTTSVYDMGDRRTEVNHPASGITTFTYDALGNVLTKQTANLAKEGKSITYDYDYHRLTGINYPDHPENNVKYYYGGRNASQNRIGRLMLREDGTGAIEYFYGKMGEVTKTRRTLIVPNQAIATYVTQWTYDSHNRLLEMIYPDEEKVTYSYNLGGQLEKVRGYKSYGYDYVNRIGYDKFEQRTYLKYCNGAETFYTYEPARRRLQNLTVNAGGKSIMDNGYTYDAVSNVLSVANKAALPESGKAGGQMAHAYTYDALYRLASATGTYAGADSKTASYRLEMGYDNMHRIVSKKQHLTQQGVQFDGTLHVGYDLAYTYGKTEGKKFQLAEVKDANYRTEENPDSVAKVDNNHTYTYDANGNLVYVNTGRIKQDGTLDSTAAERKLRWDEENRLTASDDNGFVTNYWYDADGERTVKTSGEGEQLYVNSEFAGGRTNTAKFSLYVSPYLVANQGGRYTKHIYIGSQRIVSKIGDFDSYGSDPRRIQYAGSETDGLSVNYKQKYSAQQQVIKDNYAIFEVPYNGTDNNDYVDGQGFCCDDASPEAAQARALALENNFQDPDAYEKLQFYYHPDHLGSSSYITNLDGEVVQHIEYVPFGEVFIEERNSIWNTPYLFNAKEFDEETGLYYYGARYYDPRLGLWMSTDLMQEKYY
;
A
#
# COMPACT_ATOMS: atom_id res chain seq x y z
N TYR A 1 -28.72 35.84 10.22
CA TYR A 1 -27.85 36.99 9.97
C TYR A 1 -27.95 37.97 11.13
N ASP A 2 -26.86 38.70 11.38
CA ASP A 2 -26.85 39.83 12.30
C ASP A 2 -27.23 41.17 11.58
N SER A 3 -27.14 42.28 12.29
CA SER A 3 -27.43 43.62 11.72
C SER A 3 -26.39 44.10 10.71
N PHE A 4 -25.22 43.45 10.65
CA PHE A 4 -24.15 43.76 9.70
C PHE A 4 -24.19 42.85 8.45
N GLY A 5 -25.12 41.88 8.40
CA GLY A 5 -25.25 40.92 7.30
C GLY A 5 -24.40 39.68 7.46
N ASN A 6 -23.77 39.46 8.60
CA ASN A 6 -22.98 38.28 8.87
C ASN A 6 -23.85 37.05 9.17
N ILE A 7 -23.43 35.87 8.72
CA ILE A 7 -24.12 34.61 8.98
C ILE A 7 -23.96 34.22 10.44
N LEU A 8 -25.03 34.26 11.26
CA LEU A 8 -25.00 33.77 12.64
C LEU A 8 -25.15 32.26 12.75
N GLN A 9 -25.88 31.65 11.83
CA GLN A 9 -26.07 30.21 11.80
C GLN A 9 -26.26 29.69 10.36
N LYS A 10 -25.58 28.62 10.03
CA LYS A 10 -25.81 27.81 8.84
C LYS A 10 -26.37 26.45 9.27
N THR A 11 -27.54 26.07 8.75
CA THR A 11 -28.19 24.80 9.04
C THR A 11 -28.22 23.98 7.73
N LEU A 12 -27.72 22.76 7.77
CA LEU A 12 -27.72 21.84 6.65
C LEU A 12 -29.06 21.11 6.53
N PRO A 13 -29.34 20.42 5.42
CA PRO A 13 -30.46 19.51 5.28
C PRO A 13 -30.51 18.46 6.40
N ALA A 14 -31.66 17.85 6.62
CA ALA A 14 -31.80 16.78 7.60
C ALA A 14 -31.20 15.47 7.07
N ASN A 15 -30.53 14.71 7.93
CA ASN A 15 -30.20 13.32 7.64
C ASN A 15 -31.45 12.42 7.72
N ALA A 16 -31.30 11.11 7.48
CA ALA A 16 -32.40 10.15 7.53
C ALA A 16 -33.10 10.08 8.90
N LYS A 17 -32.42 10.44 10.00
CA LYS A 17 -32.97 10.50 11.37
C LYS A 17 -33.64 11.84 11.68
N GLY A 18 -33.73 12.76 10.72
CA GLY A 18 -34.29 14.11 10.93
C GLY A 18 -33.33 15.08 11.62
N GLN A 19 -32.09 14.69 11.87
CA GLN A 19 -31.08 15.54 12.51
C GLN A 19 -30.51 16.54 11.48
N ARG A 20 -30.47 17.81 11.88
CA ARG A 20 -29.92 18.89 11.04
C ARG A 20 -28.61 19.37 11.65
N MET A 21 -27.50 19.13 10.95
CA MET A 21 -26.25 19.74 11.33
C MET A 21 -26.31 21.25 11.20
N TRP A 22 -25.87 21.94 12.21
CA TRP A 22 -25.77 23.39 12.18
C TRP A 22 -24.42 23.86 12.70
N TYR A 23 -24.01 25.02 12.19
CA TYR A 23 -22.83 25.75 12.65
C TYR A 23 -23.26 27.12 13.07
N LYS A 24 -22.97 27.52 14.31
CA LYS A 24 -23.19 28.87 14.86
C LYS A 24 -21.87 29.62 14.87
N TYR A 25 -21.93 30.86 14.43
CA TYR A 25 -20.81 31.74 14.32
C TYR A 25 -20.97 32.88 15.32
N ARG A 26 -19.93 33.20 16.05
CA ARG A 26 -19.82 34.41 16.83
C ARG A 26 -18.70 35.24 16.23
N TYR A 27 -18.98 36.52 16.01
CA TYR A 27 -18.02 37.47 15.48
C TYR A 27 -17.41 38.26 16.62
N GLU A 28 -16.15 38.72 16.43
CA GLU A 28 -15.48 39.59 17.37
C GLU A 28 -16.22 40.94 17.49
N PRO A 29 -16.22 41.60 18.67
CA PRO A 29 -17.10 42.74 18.94
C PRO A 29 -16.58 44.08 18.40
N GLU A 30 -15.34 44.16 17.92
CA GLU A 30 -14.68 45.44 17.53
C GLU A 30 -15.05 45.84 16.11
N MET A 31 -14.86 44.96 15.15
CA MET A 31 -15.16 45.21 13.73
C MET A 31 -16.41 44.48 13.26
N ASN A 32 -16.84 43.43 13.97
CA ASN A 32 -17.97 42.55 13.61
C ASN A 32 -17.77 41.87 12.23
N MET A 33 -16.53 41.57 11.82
CA MET A 33 -16.21 41.01 10.51
C MET A 33 -15.61 39.63 10.61
N TYR A 34 -14.89 39.32 11.69
CA TYR A 34 -14.12 38.11 11.80
C TYR A 34 -14.74 37.12 12.78
N VAL A 35 -14.79 35.85 12.36
CA VAL A 35 -15.37 34.80 13.20
C VAL A 35 -14.44 34.49 14.36
N GLU A 36 -14.91 34.79 15.58
CA GLU A 36 -14.21 34.53 16.83
C GLU A 36 -14.46 33.11 17.37
N ARG A 37 -15.66 32.55 17.10
CA ARG A 37 -16.03 31.23 17.57
C ARG A 37 -16.96 30.53 16.57
N VAL A 38 -16.68 29.24 16.36
CA VAL A 38 -17.59 28.34 15.67
C VAL A 38 -18.01 27.25 16.66
N GLU A 39 -19.35 27.01 16.73
CA GLU A 39 -19.92 25.90 17.49
C GLU A 39 -20.82 25.08 16.55
N ASP A 40 -20.72 23.74 16.64
CA ASP A 40 -21.53 22.84 15.82
C ASP A 40 -22.64 22.13 16.62
N ALA A 41 -23.45 21.31 15.93
CA ALA A 41 -24.59 20.61 16.53
C ALA A 41 -24.17 19.56 17.57
N PHE A 42 -22.92 19.10 17.60
CA PHE A 42 -22.36 18.27 18.66
C PHE A 42 -21.94 19.07 19.88
N GLY A 43 -21.96 20.42 19.78
CA GLY A 43 -21.47 21.33 20.78
C GLY A 43 -19.96 21.44 20.84
N TYR A 44 -19.24 21.01 19.79
CA TYR A 44 -17.80 21.24 19.66
C TYR A 44 -17.55 22.70 19.34
N ARG A 45 -16.46 23.23 19.88
CA ARG A 45 -16.11 24.65 19.74
C ARG A 45 -14.67 24.81 19.30
N SER A 46 -14.46 25.67 18.31
CA SER A 46 -13.16 26.22 17.96
C SER A 46 -13.21 27.73 18.08
N GLU A 47 -12.08 28.35 18.46
CA GLU A 47 -11.98 29.77 18.70
C GLU A 47 -10.80 30.37 17.96
N ALA A 48 -10.93 31.65 17.59
CA ALA A 48 -9.88 32.48 17.01
C ALA A 48 -9.90 33.84 17.71
N GLY A 49 -8.73 34.40 17.93
CA GLY A 49 -8.63 35.67 18.66
C GLY A 49 -7.36 36.42 18.31
N ASN A 50 -7.13 37.54 19.06
CA ASN A 50 -5.98 38.39 18.86
C ASN A 50 -5.80 38.84 17.41
N PHE A 51 -6.88 39.40 16.81
CA PHE A 51 -6.90 39.75 15.40
C PHE A 51 -6.00 40.93 15.07
N ASP A 52 -5.20 40.82 14.03
CA ASP A 52 -4.66 41.99 13.35
C ASP A 52 -5.68 42.50 12.34
N TYR A 53 -6.44 43.51 12.72
CA TYR A 53 -7.54 44.05 11.91
C TYR A 53 -7.09 44.70 10.61
N ARG A 54 -5.81 45.14 10.50
CA ARG A 54 -5.28 45.68 9.24
C ARG A 54 -5.28 44.68 8.12
N TYR A 55 -5.08 43.40 8.46
CA TYR A 55 -4.91 42.29 7.50
C TYR A 55 -5.93 41.18 7.67
N GLY A 56 -6.76 41.23 8.70
CA GLY A 56 -7.78 40.22 8.96
C GLY A 56 -7.23 38.87 9.44
N ILE A 57 -6.11 38.88 10.11
CA ILE A 57 -5.43 37.64 10.53
C ILE A 57 -5.67 37.40 12.02
N ALA A 58 -6.18 36.20 12.35
CA ALA A 58 -6.25 35.74 13.73
C ALA A 58 -4.86 35.24 14.15
N LYS A 59 -4.27 35.88 15.15
CA LYS A 59 -2.95 35.52 15.69
C LYS A 59 -3.02 34.37 16.69
N GLU A 60 -4.18 34.10 17.25
CA GLU A 60 -4.43 32.97 18.12
C GLU A 60 -5.59 32.13 17.60
N ARG A 61 -5.45 30.80 17.68
CA ARG A 61 -6.51 29.83 17.40
C ARG A 61 -6.51 28.77 18.47
N ARG A 62 -7.70 28.29 18.83
CA ARG A 62 -7.90 27.18 19.77
C ARG A 62 -8.74 26.10 19.11
N ASP A 63 -8.22 24.87 19.11
CA ASP A 63 -8.93 23.72 18.53
C ASP A 63 -10.02 23.14 19.46
N LEU A 64 -10.71 22.09 18.99
CA LEU A 64 -11.75 21.38 19.73
C LEU A 64 -11.25 20.74 21.04
N ASN A 65 -9.97 20.38 21.12
CA ASN A 65 -9.33 19.75 22.27
C ASN A 65 -8.62 20.78 23.18
N ASN A 66 -8.90 22.07 22.98
CA ASN A 66 -8.37 23.20 23.76
C ASN A 66 -6.88 23.46 23.59
N PHE A 67 -6.29 23.05 22.47
CA PHE A 67 -4.92 23.37 22.15
C PHE A 67 -4.84 24.67 21.36
N TYR A 68 -3.80 25.47 21.70
CA TYR A 68 -3.55 26.76 21.08
C TYR A 68 -2.54 26.67 19.96
N TYR A 69 -2.77 27.48 18.96
CA TYR A 69 -1.86 27.77 17.85
C TYR A 69 -1.69 29.27 17.76
N GLU A 70 -0.45 29.73 17.60
CA GLU A 70 -0.13 31.14 17.45
C GLU A 70 0.51 31.41 16.09
N THR A 71 0.20 32.56 15.51
CA THR A 71 0.72 33.02 14.21
C THR A 71 1.28 34.40 14.36
N ASP A 72 2.55 34.57 14.02
CA ASP A 72 3.24 35.86 13.96
C ASP A 72 3.16 36.44 12.55
N VAL A 73 3.03 37.77 12.46
CA VAL A 73 2.96 38.47 11.17
C VAL A 73 3.86 39.70 11.19
N ASP A 74 4.36 40.09 10.03
CA ASP A 74 5.13 41.32 9.85
C ASP A 74 4.21 42.55 9.61
N ASP A 75 4.84 43.71 9.44
CA ASP A 75 4.11 44.98 9.18
C ASP A 75 3.37 45.02 7.84
N LEU A 76 3.59 44.09 6.96
CA LEU A 76 2.87 43.93 5.68
C LEU A 76 1.80 42.86 5.74
N GLY A 77 1.55 42.23 6.90
CA GLY A 77 0.59 41.17 7.11
C GLY A 77 1.01 39.81 6.59
N ARG A 78 2.29 39.59 6.29
CA ARG A 78 2.79 38.28 5.88
C ARG A 78 3.11 37.45 7.12
N ILE A 79 2.77 36.17 7.10
CA ILE A 79 3.09 35.26 8.20
C ILE A 79 4.60 35.11 8.30
N THR A 80 5.14 35.28 9.50
CA THR A 80 6.57 35.13 9.81
C THR A 80 6.86 33.93 10.69
N GLY A 81 5.87 33.41 11.41
CA GLY A 81 6.04 32.22 12.23
C GLY A 81 4.70 31.60 12.65
N VAL A 82 4.74 30.32 12.91
CA VAL A 82 3.60 29.57 13.48
C VAL A 82 4.10 28.70 14.62
N ARG A 83 3.46 28.78 15.77
CA ARG A 83 3.68 27.90 16.93
C ARG A 83 2.47 27.01 17.15
N GLY A 84 2.71 25.76 17.44
CA GLY A 84 1.69 24.81 17.82
C GLY A 84 1.75 24.41 19.30
N PRO A 85 0.90 23.45 19.71
CA PRO A 85 0.81 23.05 21.10
C PRO A 85 2.10 22.46 21.69
N ASN A 86 2.95 21.88 20.89
CA ASN A 86 4.22 21.31 21.32
C ASN A 86 5.24 22.42 21.60
N GLU A 87 5.38 23.37 20.66
CA GLU A 87 6.31 24.51 20.76
C GLU A 87 5.90 25.46 21.88
N LEU A 88 4.60 25.74 22.03
CA LEU A 88 4.07 26.55 23.14
C LEU A 88 4.36 25.89 24.51
N ALA A 89 4.33 24.56 24.60
CA ALA A 89 4.61 23.83 25.84
C ALA A 89 6.11 23.76 26.16
N THR A 90 6.99 23.78 25.17
CA THR A 90 8.45 23.64 25.33
C THR A 90 9.22 24.95 25.21
N GLY A 91 8.57 26.04 24.78
CA GLY A 91 9.19 27.34 24.55
C GLY A 91 10.01 27.42 23.26
N VAL A 92 9.83 26.47 22.32
CA VAL A 92 10.44 26.49 21.00
C VAL A 92 9.83 27.64 20.19
N PRO A 93 10.62 28.41 19.39
CA PRO A 93 10.12 29.64 18.79
C PRO A 93 9.08 29.46 17.69
N TYR A 94 9.06 28.32 16.97
CA TYR A 94 8.12 28.05 15.89
C TYR A 94 8.12 26.56 15.49
N ILE A 95 7.05 26.09 14.87
CA ILE A 95 7.03 24.90 14.03
C ILE A 95 7.67 25.25 12.69
N ILE A 96 7.17 26.37 12.10
CA ILE A 96 7.57 26.88 10.79
C ILE A 96 7.74 28.39 10.87
N ALA A 97 8.81 28.90 10.28
CA ALA A 97 9.05 30.34 10.15
C ALA A 97 9.30 30.74 8.70
N PHE A 98 8.99 31.99 8.39
CA PHE A 98 9.13 32.53 7.05
C PHE A 98 9.95 33.84 7.07
N GLY A 99 10.93 33.91 6.17
CA GLY A 99 11.69 35.12 5.89
C GLY A 99 11.45 35.61 4.46
N TYR A 100 11.40 36.93 4.27
CA TYR A 100 11.11 37.50 2.97
C TYR A 100 12.15 38.48 2.54
N SER A 101 12.71 38.33 1.33
CA SER A 101 13.52 39.31 0.64
C SER A 101 12.80 39.74 -0.66
N PRO A 102 11.90 40.74 -0.60
CA PRO A 102 11.00 41.04 -1.72
C PRO A 102 11.66 41.83 -2.84
N LYS A 103 12.91 42.27 -2.68
CA LYS A 103 13.66 43.09 -3.62
C LYS A 103 14.84 42.30 -4.16
N ALA A 104 15.01 42.34 -5.49
CA ALA A 104 16.23 41.84 -6.10
C ALA A 104 17.45 42.69 -5.69
N GLU A 105 18.57 42.04 -5.44
CA GLU A 105 19.84 42.66 -5.18
C GLU A 105 20.61 42.86 -6.50
N PHE A 106 21.22 44.05 -6.65
CA PHE A 106 21.94 44.41 -7.86
C PHE A 106 23.37 44.83 -7.51
N THR A 107 24.30 44.41 -8.37
CA THR A 107 25.67 44.96 -8.43
C THR A 107 25.86 45.66 -9.77
N ALA A 108 27.02 46.31 -9.95
CA ALA A 108 27.42 46.89 -11.22
C ALA A 108 27.38 45.90 -12.39
N ASN A 109 27.45 44.61 -12.14
CA ASN A 109 27.43 43.52 -13.12
C ASN A 109 26.03 42.85 -13.29
N GLY A 110 24.98 43.46 -12.74
CA GLY A 110 23.60 42.99 -12.87
C GLY A 110 23.01 42.43 -11.57
N ILE A 111 21.96 41.57 -11.67
CA ILE A 111 21.28 40.97 -10.53
C ILE A 111 22.20 39.94 -9.86
N THR A 112 22.44 40.09 -8.57
CA THR A 112 23.18 39.12 -7.73
C THR A 112 22.26 38.12 -7.10
N ALA A 113 21.09 38.55 -6.62
CA ALA A 113 20.03 37.69 -6.12
C ALA A 113 18.66 38.22 -6.56
N PRO A 114 17.80 37.42 -7.21
CA PRO A 114 16.39 37.73 -7.37
C PRO A 114 15.69 37.83 -6.02
N ALA A 115 14.46 38.34 -5.99
CA ALA A 115 13.61 38.25 -4.80
C ALA A 115 13.42 36.79 -4.36
N TYR A 116 13.40 36.58 -3.03
CA TYR A 116 13.25 35.23 -2.50
C TYR A 116 12.47 35.19 -1.18
N ALA A 117 11.97 34.01 -0.85
CA ALA A 117 11.43 33.68 0.47
C ALA A 117 12.19 32.49 1.06
N VAL A 118 12.39 32.53 2.36
CA VAL A 118 12.95 31.40 3.14
C VAL A 118 11.85 30.79 3.99
N THR A 119 11.72 29.48 3.93
CA THR A 119 10.89 28.70 4.84
C THR A 119 11.81 27.88 5.74
N LYS A 120 11.60 27.96 7.05
CA LYS A 120 12.35 27.22 8.06
C LYS A 120 11.41 26.31 8.82
N HIS A 121 11.74 25.04 8.89
CA HIS A 121 11.04 24.04 9.69
C HIS A 121 11.93 23.70 10.89
N TYR A 122 11.41 23.90 12.10
CA TYR A 122 12.14 23.51 13.31
C TYR A 122 12.35 21.99 13.33
N ASP A 123 13.60 21.58 13.51
CA ASP A 123 13.94 20.16 13.62
C ASP A 123 14.31 19.81 15.06
N ILE A 124 13.46 19.04 15.74
CA ILE A 124 13.69 18.60 17.13
C ILE A 124 14.95 17.73 17.27
N GLN A 125 15.39 17.07 16.21
CA GLN A 125 16.63 16.26 16.22
C GLN A 125 17.88 17.11 15.95
N HIS A 126 17.72 18.28 15.33
CA HIS A 126 18.79 19.25 15.04
C HIS A 126 18.38 20.66 15.50
N PRO A 127 18.22 20.88 16.82
CA PRO A 127 17.59 22.10 17.35
C PRO A 127 18.36 23.40 17.08
N ASN A 128 19.56 23.33 16.56
CA ASN A 128 20.40 24.46 16.18
C ASN A 128 20.50 24.68 14.66
N ASP A 129 19.85 23.82 13.85
CA ASP A 129 19.88 23.90 12.39
C ASP A 129 18.55 23.43 11.82
N ASP A 130 17.72 24.42 11.46
CA ASP A 130 16.38 24.16 10.88
C ASP A 130 16.50 23.52 9.50
N MET A 131 15.46 22.79 9.08
CA MET A 131 15.33 22.40 7.68
C MET A 131 14.89 23.62 6.86
N GLU A 132 15.75 24.12 5.98
CA GLU A 132 15.49 25.32 5.21
C GLU A 132 15.17 25.07 3.75
N THR A 133 14.22 25.86 3.22
CA THR A 133 13.93 25.95 1.79
C THR A 133 13.94 27.40 1.38
N VAL A 134 14.68 27.73 0.30
CA VAL A 134 14.76 29.08 -0.26
C VAL A 134 14.20 29.05 -1.66
N THR A 135 13.17 29.86 -1.92
CA THR A 135 12.53 29.95 -3.25
C THR A 135 12.82 31.34 -3.84
N PHE A 136 13.56 31.36 -4.94
CA PHE A 136 13.82 32.58 -5.72
C PHE A 136 12.76 32.74 -6.81
N VAL A 137 12.31 33.98 -6.98
CA VAL A 137 11.30 34.33 -7.99
C VAL A 137 11.80 35.42 -8.92
N ASP A 138 11.33 35.41 -10.15
CA ASP A 138 11.59 36.50 -11.12
C ASP A 138 10.60 37.65 -10.94
N GLY A 139 10.72 38.67 -11.80
CA GLY A 139 9.84 39.85 -11.80
C GLY A 139 8.37 39.59 -12.11
N PHE A 140 8.02 38.38 -12.56
CA PHE A 140 6.64 37.93 -12.80
C PHE A 140 6.12 37.02 -11.67
N GLY A 141 6.91 36.81 -10.61
CA GLY A 141 6.58 35.93 -9.50
C GLY A 141 6.73 34.44 -9.81
N ARG A 142 7.39 34.06 -10.91
CA ARG A 142 7.63 32.65 -11.25
C ARG A 142 8.85 32.13 -10.50
N PRO A 143 8.80 30.91 -9.90
CA PRO A 143 9.97 30.29 -9.32
C PRO A 143 11.06 30.03 -10.37
N VAL A 144 12.24 30.57 -10.15
CA VAL A 144 13.40 30.40 -11.05
C VAL A 144 14.50 29.52 -10.42
N GLN A 145 14.43 29.32 -9.13
CA GLN A 145 15.30 28.42 -8.40
C GLN A 145 14.69 28.08 -7.04
N VAL A 146 14.82 26.85 -6.63
CA VAL A 146 14.48 26.39 -5.28
C VAL A 146 15.70 25.70 -4.70
N LYS A 147 16.11 26.12 -3.51
CA LYS A 147 17.15 25.49 -2.72
C LYS A 147 16.55 24.86 -1.49
N LYS A 148 16.97 23.67 -1.16
CA LYS A 148 16.59 23.03 0.11
C LYS A 148 17.78 22.34 0.74
N ASP A 149 17.77 22.23 2.07
CA ASP A 149 18.72 21.42 2.78
C ASP A 149 18.66 19.96 2.31
N GLY A 150 19.80 19.32 2.24
CA GLY A 150 19.92 17.95 1.84
C GLY A 150 21.22 17.34 2.36
N VAL A 151 21.24 16.02 2.41
CA VAL A 151 22.45 15.27 2.77
C VAL A 151 22.75 14.29 1.63
N VAL A 152 23.92 14.43 1.03
CA VAL A 152 24.32 13.56 -0.09
C VAL A 152 25.43 12.61 0.32
N THR A 153 25.35 11.37 -0.15
CA THR A 153 26.32 10.32 0.03
C THR A 153 26.65 9.70 -1.33
N SER A 154 27.91 9.74 -1.72
CA SER A 154 28.40 8.98 -2.87
C SER A 154 28.78 7.58 -2.40
N ALA A 155 28.21 6.57 -3.03
CA ALA A 155 28.48 5.18 -2.69
C ALA A 155 28.70 4.35 -3.95
N SER A 156 29.73 3.54 -3.93
CA SER A 156 30.02 2.46 -4.87
C SER A 156 30.59 1.29 -4.10
N GLU A 157 30.57 0.11 -4.67
CA GLU A 157 31.13 -1.08 -4.02
C GLU A 157 32.55 -0.81 -3.50
N GLY A 158 32.77 -1.08 -2.21
CA GLY A 158 34.06 -0.87 -1.53
C GLY A 158 34.40 0.60 -1.20
N THR A 159 33.57 1.58 -1.57
CA THR A 159 33.83 2.99 -1.28
C THR A 159 32.55 3.74 -0.95
N VAL A 160 32.43 4.24 0.28
CA VAL A 160 31.30 5.06 0.72
C VAL A 160 31.85 6.35 1.28
N SER A 161 31.41 7.50 0.74
CA SER A 161 31.80 8.80 1.27
C SER A 161 31.13 9.08 2.62
N ASP A 162 31.70 10.00 3.40
CA ASP A 162 30.97 10.60 4.50
C ASP A 162 29.72 11.33 3.97
N ALA A 163 28.70 11.43 4.81
CA ALA A 163 27.53 12.22 4.52
C ALA A 163 27.90 13.72 4.45
N GLN A 164 27.52 14.38 3.36
CA GLN A 164 27.81 15.79 3.14
C GLN A 164 26.53 16.61 3.22
N ASN A 165 26.49 17.55 4.15
CA ASN A 165 25.41 18.52 4.26
C ASN A 165 25.54 19.56 3.15
N VAL A 166 24.50 19.72 2.34
CA VAL A 166 24.50 20.58 1.15
C VAL A 166 23.15 21.29 0.99
N MET A 167 23.15 22.36 0.18
CA MET A 167 21.90 22.82 -0.43
C MET A 167 21.71 22.09 -1.78
N ILE A 168 20.57 21.47 -1.95
CA ILE A 168 20.13 20.92 -3.25
C ILE A 168 19.43 22.05 -4.01
N VAL A 169 20.00 22.42 -5.14
CA VAL A 169 19.53 23.54 -5.98
C VAL A 169 18.77 22.99 -7.17
N SER A 170 17.45 23.16 -7.18
CA SER A 170 16.52 22.67 -8.21
C SER A 170 15.77 23.81 -8.90
N GLY A 171 14.88 23.47 -9.84
CA GLY A 171 14.07 24.45 -10.57
C GLY A 171 14.86 25.28 -11.56
N ARG A 172 16.00 24.79 -12.02
CA ARG A 172 16.85 25.43 -13.04
C ARG A 172 16.20 25.33 -14.42
N ASN A 173 15.26 26.24 -14.68
CA ASN A 173 14.51 26.30 -15.93
C ASN A 173 15.01 27.47 -16.80
N VAL A 174 15.04 27.23 -18.12
CA VAL A 174 15.22 28.28 -19.13
C VAL A 174 13.88 28.50 -19.82
N TYR A 175 13.43 29.73 -19.78
CA TYR A 175 12.18 30.15 -20.40
C TYR A 175 12.43 30.69 -21.81
N ASP A 176 11.46 30.46 -22.72
CA ASP A 176 11.42 31.12 -24.02
C ASP A 176 10.89 32.58 -23.93
N ALA A 177 10.79 33.26 -25.04
CA ALA A 177 10.31 34.65 -25.09
C ALA A 177 8.84 34.82 -24.66
N PHE A 178 8.06 33.76 -24.64
CA PHE A 178 6.66 33.75 -24.18
C PHE A 178 6.51 33.34 -22.71
N GLY A 179 7.63 33.03 -22.01
CA GLY A 179 7.63 32.65 -20.61
C GLY A 179 7.31 31.18 -20.37
N ARG A 180 7.41 30.32 -21.37
CA ARG A 180 7.23 28.87 -21.29
C ARG A 180 8.56 28.18 -20.99
N VAL A 181 8.58 27.09 -20.24
CA VAL A 181 9.80 26.33 -19.92
C VAL A 181 10.30 25.60 -21.16
N ALA A 182 11.32 26.15 -21.84
CA ALA A 182 11.93 25.53 -23.00
C ALA A 182 12.96 24.46 -22.63
N LYS A 183 13.67 24.64 -21.50
CA LYS A 183 14.65 23.67 -20.99
C LYS A 183 14.54 23.54 -19.47
N ALA A 184 14.56 22.30 -18.97
CA ALA A 184 14.59 21.98 -17.56
C ALA A 184 15.84 21.14 -17.25
N TYR A 185 16.70 21.64 -16.34
CA TYR A 185 17.95 21.00 -15.94
C TYR A 185 17.80 20.24 -14.63
N TYR A 186 18.60 19.23 -14.44
CA TYR A 186 18.71 18.50 -13.19
C TYR A 186 19.27 19.36 -12.07
N PRO A 187 19.02 19.02 -10.79
CA PRO A 187 19.53 19.76 -9.64
C PRO A 187 21.06 19.70 -9.58
N VAL A 188 21.63 20.73 -8.95
CA VAL A 188 23.05 20.76 -8.54
C VAL A 188 23.13 20.87 -7.03
N THR A 189 24.31 20.65 -6.45
CA THR A 189 24.57 20.84 -5.01
C THR A 189 25.50 22.00 -4.79
N GLU A 190 25.38 22.65 -3.64
CA GLU A 190 26.32 23.70 -3.15
C GLU A 190 26.45 23.63 -1.63
N GLU A 191 27.42 24.37 -1.08
CA GLU A 191 27.65 24.48 0.35
C GLU A 191 26.46 25.15 1.08
N LEU A 192 26.12 24.72 2.28
CA LEU A 192 25.04 25.28 3.10
C LEU A 192 25.15 26.79 3.31
N GLY A 193 26.38 27.35 3.44
CA GLY A 193 26.64 28.77 3.64
C GLY A 193 26.14 29.69 2.51
N LYS A 194 25.71 29.15 1.37
CA LYS A 194 25.26 29.91 0.19
C LYS A 194 23.73 29.91 0.02
N ARG A 195 23.00 29.73 1.08
CA ARG A 195 21.52 29.59 1.06
C ARG A 195 20.81 30.70 0.30
N THR A 196 21.20 31.93 0.52
CA THR A 196 20.57 33.14 -0.05
C THR A 196 21.25 33.67 -1.31
N ASP A 197 22.35 33.08 -1.76
CA ASP A 197 23.02 33.45 -3.00
C ASP A 197 22.33 32.77 -4.18
N PHE A 198 22.06 33.47 -5.28
CA PHE A 198 21.50 32.86 -6.46
C PHE A 198 22.55 32.00 -7.17
N ASN A 199 22.32 30.70 -7.28
CA ASN A 199 23.24 29.79 -7.98
C ASN A 199 23.07 29.88 -9.48
N LYS A 200 24.16 30.11 -10.23
CA LYS A 200 24.15 30.25 -11.69
C LYS A 200 24.56 28.96 -12.43
N ALA A 201 24.95 27.89 -11.71
CA ALA A 201 25.38 26.66 -12.31
C ALA A 201 24.20 25.86 -12.89
N PHE A 202 24.50 25.07 -13.91
CA PHE A 202 23.63 24.06 -14.47
C PHE A 202 24.28 22.69 -14.31
N ASP A 203 23.46 21.64 -14.22
CA ASP A 203 23.95 20.27 -14.25
C ASP A 203 24.61 19.97 -15.60
N GLY A 204 25.61 19.09 -15.61
CA GLY A 204 26.32 18.67 -16.81
C GLY A 204 25.54 17.70 -17.70
N VAL A 205 24.41 17.17 -17.23
CA VAL A 205 23.51 16.31 -18.04
C VAL A 205 22.66 17.20 -18.93
N SER A 206 22.39 16.75 -20.16
CA SER A 206 21.52 17.46 -21.10
C SER A 206 20.15 17.73 -20.46
N PRO A 207 19.55 18.92 -20.68
CA PRO A 207 18.22 19.20 -20.11
C PRO A 207 17.12 18.45 -20.84
N THR A 208 15.98 18.32 -20.20
CA THR A 208 14.73 18.06 -20.90
C THR A 208 14.35 19.29 -21.72
N VAL A 209 14.11 19.13 -23.04
CA VAL A 209 13.76 20.21 -23.97
C VAL A 209 12.32 20.05 -24.40
N THR A 210 11.53 21.12 -24.30
CA THR A 210 10.13 21.16 -24.75
C THR A 210 9.96 22.18 -25.89
N VAL A 211 9.35 21.76 -26.98
CA VAL A 211 8.95 22.59 -28.11
C VAL A 211 7.45 22.83 -28.08
N TYR A 212 7.01 24.04 -28.33
CA TYR A 212 5.61 24.43 -28.25
C TYR A 212 5.10 24.96 -29.61
N ASP A 213 3.81 24.81 -29.83
CA ASP A 213 3.10 25.50 -30.91
C ASP A 213 2.67 26.92 -30.52
N VAL A 214 1.95 27.59 -31.42
CA VAL A 214 1.47 28.96 -31.21
C VAL A 214 0.32 29.08 -30.19
N LEU A 215 -0.26 27.97 -29.75
CA LEU A 215 -1.30 27.91 -28.74
C LEU A 215 -0.75 27.44 -27.39
N ASP A 216 0.57 27.55 -27.19
CA ASP A 216 1.29 27.14 -25.95
C ASP A 216 1.18 25.63 -25.61
N ARG A 217 0.87 24.77 -26.60
CA ARG A 217 0.79 23.33 -26.42
C ARG A 217 2.12 22.69 -26.76
N ALA A 218 2.60 21.76 -25.91
CA ALA A 218 3.82 21.02 -26.19
C ALA A 218 3.65 20.08 -27.40
N THR A 219 4.51 20.21 -28.41
CA THR A 219 4.52 19.39 -29.62
C THR A 219 5.63 18.34 -29.61
N GLU A 220 6.73 18.63 -28.91
CA GLU A 220 7.85 17.70 -28.75
C GLU A 220 8.46 17.86 -27.36
N VAL A 221 8.74 16.73 -26.71
CA VAL A 221 9.53 16.66 -25.47
C VAL A 221 10.70 15.73 -25.75
N THR A 222 11.93 16.27 -25.63
CA THR A 222 13.18 15.50 -25.76
C THR A 222 13.78 15.33 -24.35
N LEU A 223 13.99 14.10 -23.94
CA LEU A 223 14.59 13.77 -22.64
C LEU A 223 16.13 13.81 -22.70
N PRO A 224 16.84 13.79 -21.57
CA PRO A 224 18.29 13.87 -21.52
C PRO A 224 19.05 12.75 -22.29
N ASP A 225 18.41 11.60 -22.53
CA ASP A 225 18.94 10.48 -23.34
C ASP A 225 18.59 10.58 -24.83
N GLU A 226 18.11 11.78 -25.28
CA GLU A 226 17.68 12.07 -26.65
C GLU A 226 16.39 11.36 -27.08
N SER A 227 15.75 10.56 -26.23
CA SER A 227 14.45 9.97 -26.53
C SER A 227 13.37 11.05 -26.62
N LYS A 228 12.42 10.88 -27.58
CA LYS A 228 11.42 11.91 -27.90
C LYS A 228 10.00 11.40 -27.74
N THR A 229 9.15 12.26 -27.21
CA THR A 229 7.70 12.13 -27.27
C THR A 229 7.15 13.24 -28.18
N LEU A 230 6.38 12.87 -29.19
CA LEU A 230 5.76 13.81 -30.15
C LEU A 230 4.26 13.91 -29.86
N THR A 231 3.72 15.12 -29.89
CA THR A 231 2.28 15.35 -29.72
C THR A 231 1.73 16.14 -30.92
N ALA A 232 0.76 15.55 -31.58
CA ALA A 232 0.05 16.17 -32.69
C ALA A 232 -1.37 16.56 -32.29
N TYR A 233 -1.79 17.75 -32.65
CA TYR A 233 -3.12 18.28 -32.37
C TYR A 233 -3.87 18.47 -33.69
N THR A 234 -4.98 17.77 -33.85
CA THR A 234 -5.83 17.84 -35.06
C THR A 234 -7.30 17.91 -34.64
N THR A 235 -8.18 18.03 -35.60
CA THR A 235 -9.62 17.98 -35.37
C THR A 235 -10.24 16.85 -36.19
N ASP A 236 -11.21 16.17 -35.60
CA ASP A 236 -12.04 15.18 -36.30
C ASP A 236 -13.43 15.74 -36.53
N ALA A 237 -13.80 15.91 -37.81
CA ALA A 237 -15.09 16.49 -38.18
C ALA A 237 -16.27 15.53 -37.87
N GLY A 238 -16.02 14.21 -37.85
CA GLY A 238 -17.04 13.20 -37.60
C GLY A 238 -17.50 13.22 -36.15
N SER A 239 -16.57 13.21 -35.21
CA SER A 239 -16.85 13.25 -33.75
C SER A 239 -16.96 14.70 -33.23
N ARG A 240 -16.65 15.72 -34.05
CA ARG A 240 -16.55 17.14 -33.63
C ARG A 240 -15.61 17.34 -32.45
N ALA A 241 -14.53 16.58 -32.40
CA ALA A 241 -13.58 16.56 -31.29
C ALA A 241 -12.23 17.15 -31.72
N LEU A 242 -11.52 17.70 -30.73
CA LEU A 242 -10.07 17.93 -30.80
C LEU A 242 -9.39 16.56 -30.55
N VAL A 243 -8.47 16.21 -31.44
CA VAL A 243 -7.71 14.96 -31.37
C VAL A 243 -6.28 15.27 -30.97
N THR A 244 -5.87 14.75 -29.83
CA THR A 244 -4.48 14.79 -29.35
C THR A 244 -3.86 13.41 -29.57
N THR A 245 -2.89 13.32 -30.50
CA THR A 245 -2.16 12.06 -30.75
C THR A 245 -0.76 12.16 -30.17
N VAL A 246 -0.46 11.28 -29.21
CA VAL A 246 0.87 11.15 -28.61
C VAL A 246 1.59 9.98 -29.28
N THR A 247 2.81 10.22 -29.73
CA THR A 247 3.73 9.20 -30.25
C THR A 247 4.93 9.13 -29.30
N ASP A 248 5.17 7.98 -28.72
CA ASP A 248 6.28 7.77 -27.80
C ASP A 248 7.62 7.48 -28.50
N ALA A 249 8.67 7.25 -27.72
CA ALA A 249 10.03 7.05 -28.22
C ALA A 249 10.21 5.75 -29.03
N LEU A 250 9.31 4.76 -28.91
CA LEU A 250 9.30 3.54 -29.72
C LEU A 250 8.38 3.65 -30.95
N GLY A 251 7.68 4.78 -31.11
CA GLY A 251 6.78 5.03 -32.23
C GLY A 251 5.35 4.56 -32.01
N ASN A 252 5.00 4.06 -30.82
CA ASN A 252 3.63 3.66 -30.49
C ASN A 252 2.76 4.90 -30.30
N LYS A 253 1.50 4.79 -30.73
CA LYS A 253 0.59 5.95 -30.80
C LYS A 253 -0.68 5.72 -29.99
N GLN A 254 -1.05 6.77 -29.25
CA GLN A 254 -2.33 6.87 -28.55
C GLN A 254 -3.03 8.17 -28.97
N ALA A 255 -4.33 8.11 -29.25
CA ALA A 255 -5.14 9.28 -29.61
C ALA A 255 -6.26 9.49 -28.57
N THR A 256 -6.41 10.73 -28.10
CA THR A 256 -7.49 11.18 -27.22
C THR A 256 -8.35 12.18 -27.93
N TYR A 257 -9.65 11.98 -27.95
CA TYR A 257 -10.66 12.81 -28.57
C TYR A 257 -11.40 13.61 -27.49
N THR A 258 -11.35 14.93 -27.58
CA THR A 258 -11.93 15.83 -26.58
C THR A 258 -13.00 16.71 -27.23
N ASN A 259 -14.19 16.75 -26.65
CA ASN A 259 -15.32 17.57 -27.15
C ASN A 259 -15.15 19.05 -26.81
N GLY A 260 -16.11 19.88 -27.22
CA GLY A 260 -16.11 21.34 -26.99
C GLY A 260 -16.21 21.76 -25.53
N SER A 261 -16.69 20.89 -24.62
CA SER A 261 -16.72 21.10 -23.16
C SER A 261 -15.43 20.64 -22.46
N GLY A 262 -14.42 20.18 -23.23
CA GLY A 262 -13.15 19.67 -22.67
C GLY A 262 -13.21 18.26 -22.12
N LYS A 263 -14.27 17.48 -22.39
CA LYS A 263 -14.44 16.10 -21.94
C LYS A 263 -13.88 15.12 -22.97
N THR A 264 -13.20 14.08 -22.50
CA THR A 264 -12.75 12.96 -23.35
C THR A 264 -13.94 12.14 -23.79
N VAL A 265 -14.22 12.09 -25.09
CA VAL A 265 -15.32 11.33 -25.68
C VAL A 265 -14.88 10.02 -26.31
N MET A 266 -13.59 9.86 -26.60
CA MET A 266 -13.03 8.63 -27.12
C MET A 266 -11.52 8.57 -26.87
N THR A 267 -11.01 7.40 -26.60
CA THR A 267 -9.57 7.10 -26.63
C THR A 267 -9.31 5.97 -27.60
N LYS A 268 -8.16 6.02 -28.29
CA LYS A 268 -7.69 4.97 -29.18
C LYS A 268 -6.25 4.62 -28.90
N GLN A 269 -5.96 3.33 -28.73
CA GLN A 269 -4.61 2.78 -28.86
C GLN A 269 -4.48 2.23 -30.27
N LEU A 270 -3.50 2.74 -31.04
CA LEU A 270 -3.42 2.50 -32.47
C LEU A 270 -2.59 1.24 -32.84
N SER A 271 -2.08 0.52 -31.85
CA SER A 271 -1.16 -0.63 -32.01
C SER A 271 -1.65 -1.91 -31.31
N GLY A 272 -2.94 -2.13 -31.22
CA GLY A 272 -3.49 -3.37 -30.65
C GLY A 272 -3.18 -4.61 -31.52
N PRO A 273 -3.16 -5.83 -30.92
CA PRO A 273 -2.84 -7.07 -31.64
C PRO A 273 -3.82 -7.39 -32.76
N ASP A 274 -5.10 -7.06 -32.61
CA ASP A 274 -6.17 -7.30 -33.58
C ASP A 274 -6.69 -5.97 -34.19
N GLY A 275 -5.88 -4.91 -34.18
CA GLY A 275 -6.22 -3.58 -34.69
C GLY A 275 -6.31 -2.51 -33.60
N GLU A 276 -7.04 -1.41 -33.88
CA GLU A 276 -7.21 -0.32 -32.94
C GLU A 276 -8.06 -0.73 -31.74
N ILE A 277 -7.63 -0.34 -30.53
CA ILE A 277 -8.41 -0.48 -29.31
C ILE A 277 -9.10 0.85 -29.04
N THR A 278 -10.43 0.86 -29.05
CA THR A 278 -11.22 2.08 -28.92
C THR A 278 -12.13 1.99 -27.68
N THR A 279 -12.08 3.04 -26.84
CA THR A 279 -13.04 3.23 -25.74
C THR A 279 -13.77 4.55 -25.95
N THR A 280 -15.12 4.54 -25.85
CA THR A 280 -15.95 5.73 -25.98
C THR A 280 -16.62 6.11 -24.67
N PHE A 281 -16.84 7.42 -24.50
CA PHE A 281 -17.41 8.02 -23.30
C PHE A 281 -18.56 8.93 -23.67
N GLU A 282 -19.72 8.76 -23.03
CA GLU A 282 -20.90 9.60 -23.23
C GLU A 282 -21.26 10.32 -21.94
N TYR A 283 -21.65 11.58 -22.10
CA TYR A 283 -21.96 12.47 -21.00
C TYR A 283 -23.39 12.98 -21.11
N ASP A 284 -24.02 13.27 -20.01
CA ASP A 284 -25.33 13.94 -19.98
C ASP A 284 -25.21 15.45 -20.18
N GLY A 285 -26.35 16.15 -20.15
CA GLY A 285 -26.42 17.59 -20.43
C GLY A 285 -25.70 18.50 -19.42
N ILE A 286 -25.21 17.97 -18.32
CA ILE A 286 -24.41 18.70 -17.31
C ILE A 286 -23.03 18.07 -17.12
N ASP A 287 -22.54 17.40 -18.16
CA ASP A 287 -21.18 16.84 -18.25
C ASP A 287 -20.85 15.71 -17.25
N ARG A 288 -21.85 14.93 -16.77
CA ARG A 288 -21.62 13.72 -15.98
C ARG A 288 -21.44 12.52 -16.89
N LEU A 289 -20.48 11.63 -16.59
CA LEU A 289 -20.22 10.42 -17.35
C LEU A 289 -21.33 9.39 -17.12
N VAL A 290 -22.13 9.14 -18.16
CA VAL A 290 -23.29 8.21 -18.06
C VAL A 290 -23.05 6.87 -18.75
N ARG A 291 -22.08 6.81 -19.68
CA ARG A 291 -21.82 5.58 -20.41
C ARG A 291 -20.36 5.47 -20.84
N VAL A 292 -19.79 4.29 -20.68
CA VAL A 292 -18.48 3.90 -21.24
C VAL A 292 -18.68 2.66 -22.07
N THR A 293 -18.15 2.65 -23.29
CA THR A 293 -18.20 1.46 -24.17
C THR A 293 -16.78 1.09 -24.58
N ASP A 294 -16.39 -0.14 -24.34
CA ASP A 294 -15.06 -0.64 -24.72
C ASP A 294 -15.00 -1.12 -26.17
N THR A 295 -13.84 -1.60 -26.58
CA THR A 295 -13.57 -2.01 -27.98
C THR A 295 -14.38 -3.25 -28.42
N GLU A 296 -14.86 -4.11 -27.49
CA GLU A 296 -15.74 -5.24 -27.77
C GLU A 296 -17.22 -4.93 -27.60
N GLY A 297 -17.55 -3.65 -27.33
CA GLY A 297 -18.93 -3.20 -27.16
C GLY A 297 -19.54 -3.51 -25.80
N ASN A 298 -18.73 -3.86 -24.79
CA ASN A 298 -19.23 -3.96 -23.41
C ASN A 298 -19.52 -2.55 -22.87
N VAL A 299 -20.64 -2.42 -22.18
CA VAL A 299 -21.17 -1.14 -21.75
C VAL A 299 -21.23 -1.06 -20.23
N THR A 300 -20.58 -0.05 -19.67
CA THR A 300 -20.77 0.39 -18.28
C THR A 300 -21.66 1.63 -18.28
N THR A 301 -22.72 1.66 -17.46
CA THR A 301 -23.60 2.84 -17.31
C THR A 301 -23.66 3.32 -15.88
N SER A 302 -23.84 4.65 -15.73
CA SER A 302 -24.07 5.31 -14.44
C SER A 302 -25.35 6.15 -14.49
N VAL A 303 -26.13 6.11 -13.41
CA VAL A 303 -27.32 6.94 -13.22
C VAL A 303 -27.08 7.86 -12.02
N TYR A 304 -27.53 9.12 -12.16
CA TYR A 304 -27.35 10.14 -11.12
C TYR A 304 -28.69 10.74 -10.73
N ASP A 305 -28.80 11.16 -9.47
CA ASP A 305 -29.93 11.94 -9.01
C ASP A 305 -29.76 13.45 -9.28
N MET A 306 -30.72 14.23 -8.90
CA MET A 306 -30.70 15.70 -9.06
C MET A 306 -29.69 16.41 -8.15
N GLY A 307 -29.13 15.70 -7.15
CA GLY A 307 -28.09 16.19 -6.26
C GLY A 307 -26.68 15.82 -6.74
N ASP A 308 -26.53 15.36 -7.99
CA ASP A 308 -25.25 14.93 -8.60
C ASP A 308 -24.63 13.70 -7.90
N ARG A 309 -25.47 12.85 -7.27
CA ARG A 309 -25.03 11.64 -6.59
C ARG A 309 -25.35 10.44 -7.44
N ARG A 310 -24.39 9.52 -7.61
CA ARG A 310 -24.55 8.32 -8.42
C ARG A 310 -25.44 7.31 -7.70
N THR A 311 -26.62 7.02 -8.24
CA THR A 311 -27.60 6.10 -7.67
C THR A 311 -27.51 4.68 -8.22
N GLU A 312 -26.90 4.51 -9.39
CA GLU A 312 -26.73 3.19 -10.01
C GLU A 312 -25.45 3.15 -10.84
N VAL A 313 -24.77 2.02 -10.77
CA VAL A 313 -23.72 1.63 -11.71
C VAL A 313 -24.07 0.24 -12.23
N ASN A 314 -24.14 0.10 -13.54
CA ASN A 314 -24.26 -1.21 -14.19
C ASN A 314 -22.95 -1.54 -14.91
N HIS A 315 -22.20 -2.48 -14.37
CA HIS A 315 -20.91 -2.90 -14.90
C HIS A 315 -20.99 -4.32 -15.48
N PRO A 316 -20.46 -4.60 -16.68
CA PRO A 316 -20.63 -5.89 -17.35
C PRO A 316 -20.03 -7.08 -16.60
N ALA A 317 -19.04 -6.89 -15.74
CA ALA A 317 -18.44 -7.98 -14.97
C ALA A 317 -19.10 -8.20 -13.61
N SER A 318 -19.55 -7.14 -12.92
CA SER A 318 -20.05 -7.18 -11.53
C SER A 318 -21.56 -6.92 -11.42
N GLY A 319 -22.25 -6.70 -12.54
CA GLY A 319 -23.68 -6.43 -12.55
C GLY A 319 -24.06 -5.05 -12.04
N ILE A 320 -25.26 -4.92 -11.51
CA ILE A 320 -25.83 -3.63 -11.06
C ILE A 320 -25.55 -3.45 -9.57
N THR A 321 -24.98 -2.29 -9.24
CA THR A 321 -24.88 -1.79 -7.86
C THR A 321 -25.72 -0.53 -7.73
N THR A 322 -26.59 -0.44 -6.71
CA THR A 322 -27.42 0.74 -6.45
C THR A 322 -27.13 1.35 -5.10
N PHE A 323 -27.34 2.67 -5.00
CA PHE A 323 -27.13 3.47 -3.81
C PHE A 323 -28.34 4.34 -3.52
N THR A 324 -28.68 4.49 -2.24
CA THR A 324 -29.64 5.49 -1.78
C THR A 324 -28.99 6.47 -0.82
N TYR A 325 -29.52 7.69 -0.79
CA TYR A 325 -28.94 8.79 -0.02
C TYR A 325 -30.01 9.52 0.78
N ASP A 326 -29.60 10.13 1.89
CA ASP A 326 -30.41 11.11 2.57
C ASP A 326 -30.28 12.52 1.94
N ALA A 327 -31.03 13.48 2.44
CA ALA A 327 -30.99 14.86 1.92
C ALA A 327 -29.67 15.59 2.24
N LEU A 328 -28.88 15.09 3.21
CA LEU A 328 -27.57 15.61 3.55
C LEU A 328 -26.47 15.06 2.61
N GLY A 329 -26.75 13.97 1.88
CA GLY A 329 -25.83 13.30 0.98
C GLY A 329 -25.15 12.07 1.57
N ASN A 330 -25.55 11.63 2.76
CA ASN A 330 -25.03 10.38 3.33
C ASN A 330 -25.60 9.18 2.56
N VAL A 331 -24.74 8.20 2.24
CA VAL A 331 -25.16 6.92 1.66
C VAL A 331 -25.95 6.14 2.71
N LEU A 332 -27.20 5.82 2.43
CA LEU A 332 -28.05 5.04 3.34
C LEU A 332 -27.98 3.54 3.07
N THR A 333 -27.94 3.17 1.79
CA THR A 333 -27.86 1.76 1.39
C THR A 333 -26.94 1.59 0.20
N LYS A 334 -26.28 0.43 0.16
CA LYS A 334 -25.58 -0.12 -1.01
C LYS A 334 -26.16 -1.51 -1.31
N GLN A 335 -26.58 -1.76 -2.54
CA GLN A 335 -27.09 -3.05 -2.96
C GLN A 335 -26.29 -3.54 -4.17
N THR A 336 -25.53 -4.60 -4.00
CA THR A 336 -24.78 -5.26 -5.07
C THR A 336 -25.67 -6.25 -5.84
N ALA A 337 -25.20 -6.76 -6.97
CA ALA A 337 -25.96 -7.72 -7.78
C ALA A 337 -26.30 -9.02 -7.02
N ASN A 338 -25.43 -9.48 -6.11
CA ASN A 338 -25.74 -10.62 -5.24
C ASN A 338 -26.87 -10.29 -4.26
N LEU A 339 -26.77 -9.18 -3.54
CA LEU A 339 -27.77 -8.76 -2.56
C LEU A 339 -29.14 -8.48 -3.21
N ALA A 340 -29.15 -7.98 -4.44
CA ALA A 340 -30.37 -7.71 -5.19
C ALA A 340 -31.19 -8.98 -5.45
N LYS A 341 -30.57 -10.16 -5.62
CA LYS A 341 -31.28 -11.44 -5.79
C LYS A 341 -32.16 -11.78 -4.60
N GLU A 342 -31.76 -11.35 -3.41
CA GLU A 342 -32.46 -11.62 -2.15
C GLU A 342 -33.24 -10.40 -1.63
N GLY A 343 -33.17 -9.27 -2.34
CA GLY A 343 -33.82 -8.02 -1.92
C GLY A 343 -33.16 -7.40 -0.68
N LYS A 344 -31.88 -7.70 -0.43
CA LYS A 344 -31.11 -7.20 0.72
C LYS A 344 -30.21 -6.04 0.33
N SER A 345 -29.73 -5.27 1.32
CA SER A 345 -28.78 -4.18 1.13
C SER A 345 -27.89 -4.03 2.36
N ILE A 346 -26.65 -3.61 2.15
CA ILE A 346 -25.82 -3.07 3.22
C ILE A 346 -26.45 -1.74 3.64
N THR A 347 -26.57 -1.47 4.93
CA THR A 347 -27.11 -0.22 5.46
C THR A 347 -26.08 0.54 6.28
N TYR A 348 -26.19 1.88 6.24
CA TYR A 348 -25.25 2.77 6.89
C TYR A 348 -26.01 3.67 7.88
N ASP A 349 -25.50 3.74 9.12
CA ASP A 349 -26.04 4.56 10.18
C ASP A 349 -25.22 5.82 10.39
N TYR A 350 -25.91 6.94 10.64
CA TYR A 350 -25.23 8.22 10.83
C TYR A 350 -25.75 8.94 12.09
N ASP A 351 -24.84 9.69 12.70
CA ASP A 351 -25.12 10.75 13.64
C ASP A 351 -24.77 12.08 12.96
N TYR A 352 -25.80 12.83 12.57
CA TYR A 352 -25.71 13.92 11.59
C TYR A 352 -25.09 13.45 10.26
N HIS A 353 -23.80 13.76 10.05
CA HIS A 353 -23.03 13.36 8.86
C HIS A 353 -21.89 12.36 9.18
N ARG A 354 -21.73 12.00 10.47
CA ARG A 354 -20.70 11.04 10.89
C ARG A 354 -21.22 9.62 10.79
N LEU A 355 -20.53 8.76 10.09
CA LEU A 355 -20.81 7.33 10.02
C LEU A 355 -20.66 6.71 11.41
N THR A 356 -21.70 6.07 11.91
CA THR A 356 -21.72 5.41 13.23
C THR A 356 -21.88 3.90 13.14
N GLY A 357 -22.31 3.37 11.99
CA GLY A 357 -22.48 1.94 11.80
C GLY A 357 -22.55 1.53 10.34
N ILE A 358 -22.12 0.31 10.08
CA ILE A 358 -22.31 -0.41 8.82
C ILE A 358 -22.93 -1.75 9.18
N ASN A 359 -24.06 -2.11 8.57
CA ASN A 359 -24.76 -3.35 8.86
C ASN A 359 -24.79 -4.23 7.61
N TYR A 360 -24.29 -5.42 7.76
CA TYR A 360 -24.20 -6.44 6.71
C TYR A 360 -25.36 -7.43 6.85
N PRO A 361 -26.21 -7.60 5.83
CA PRO A 361 -27.43 -8.42 5.96
C PRO A 361 -27.18 -9.91 6.00
N ASP A 362 -26.09 -10.40 5.38
CA ASP A 362 -25.76 -11.83 5.31
C ASP A 362 -24.72 -12.23 6.36
N HIS A 363 -23.90 -11.31 6.80
CA HIS A 363 -22.84 -11.50 7.80
C HIS A 363 -22.95 -10.48 8.94
N PRO A 364 -24.06 -10.48 9.73
CA PRO A 364 -24.27 -9.51 10.80
C PRO A 364 -23.19 -9.54 11.89
N GLU A 365 -22.46 -10.63 12.01
CA GLU A 365 -21.29 -10.76 12.90
C GLU A 365 -20.16 -9.81 12.50
N ASN A 366 -20.12 -9.37 11.25
CA ASN A 366 -19.12 -8.42 10.72
C ASN A 366 -19.57 -6.96 10.81
N ASN A 367 -20.74 -6.67 11.37
CA ASN A 367 -21.23 -5.30 11.54
C ASN A 367 -20.18 -4.42 12.21
N VAL A 368 -20.06 -3.19 11.71
CA VAL A 368 -19.10 -2.19 12.19
C VAL A 368 -19.81 -1.11 12.99
N LYS A 369 -19.18 -0.69 14.09
CA LYS A 369 -19.62 0.46 14.88
C LYS A 369 -18.46 1.43 15.12
N TYR A 370 -18.77 2.73 15.02
CA TYR A 370 -17.83 3.82 15.25
C TYR A 370 -18.30 4.67 16.42
N TYR A 371 -17.45 4.89 17.39
CA TYR A 371 -17.71 5.69 18.58
C TYR A 371 -16.80 6.92 18.59
N TYR A 372 -17.38 8.08 18.71
CA TYR A 372 -16.66 9.36 18.65
C TYR A 372 -16.67 10.06 20.01
N GLY A 373 -15.60 10.78 20.32
CA GLY A 373 -15.45 11.50 21.57
C GLY A 373 -16.41 12.67 21.68
N GLY A 374 -17.22 12.68 22.76
CA GLY A 374 -18.09 13.79 23.12
C GLY A 374 -17.28 14.97 23.67
N ARG A 375 -17.99 16.06 24.07
CA ARG A 375 -17.39 17.31 24.60
C ARG A 375 -16.45 17.13 25.80
N ASN A 376 -16.63 16.07 26.57
CA ASN A 376 -15.84 15.80 27.76
C ASN A 376 -14.94 14.56 27.61
N ALA A 377 -14.72 14.09 26.38
CA ALA A 377 -13.87 12.94 26.12
C ALA A 377 -12.43 13.23 26.56
N SER A 378 -11.83 12.25 27.24
CA SER A 378 -10.44 12.29 27.69
C SER A 378 -9.46 11.98 26.55
N GLN A 379 -8.14 12.12 26.81
CA GLN A 379 -7.08 11.68 25.90
C GLN A 379 -7.14 12.34 24.51
N ASN A 380 -7.50 13.63 24.46
CA ASN A 380 -7.58 14.45 23.24
C ASN A 380 -8.54 13.88 22.19
N ARG A 381 -9.60 13.16 22.64
CA ARG A 381 -10.55 12.45 21.79
C ARG A 381 -11.78 13.25 21.40
N ILE A 382 -11.93 14.50 21.86
CA ILE A 382 -13.12 15.35 21.53
C ILE A 382 -13.25 15.46 20.00
N GLY A 383 -14.37 15.00 19.47
CA GLY A 383 -14.69 15.02 18.03
C GLY A 383 -13.96 13.96 17.19
N ARG A 384 -13.07 13.17 17.79
CA ARG A 384 -12.28 12.14 17.10
C ARG A 384 -12.82 10.74 17.36
N LEU A 385 -12.47 9.79 16.50
CA LEU A 385 -12.81 8.39 16.65
C LEU A 385 -12.13 7.81 17.90
N MET A 386 -12.92 7.36 18.88
CA MET A 386 -12.40 6.75 20.13
C MET A 386 -12.24 5.26 20.01
N LEU A 387 -13.25 4.60 19.41
CA LEU A 387 -13.31 3.15 19.30
C LEU A 387 -13.97 2.79 17.97
N ARG A 388 -13.43 1.78 17.32
CA ARG A 388 -14.05 1.07 16.21
C ARG A 388 -14.21 -0.40 16.61
N GLU A 389 -15.42 -0.90 16.45
CA GLU A 389 -15.82 -2.28 16.73
C GLU A 389 -16.19 -2.95 15.42
N ASP A 390 -15.68 -4.14 15.16
CA ASP A 390 -15.98 -4.95 13.98
C ASP A 390 -16.06 -6.45 14.33
N GLY A 391 -16.23 -7.31 13.33
CA GLY A 391 -16.34 -8.76 13.53
C GLY A 391 -15.13 -9.40 14.21
N THR A 392 -13.96 -8.81 14.06
CA THR A 392 -12.70 -9.38 14.57
C THR A 392 -12.34 -8.91 15.98
N GLY A 393 -13.07 -7.94 16.52
CA GLY A 393 -12.85 -7.37 17.84
C GLY A 393 -13.08 -5.88 17.90
N ALA A 394 -12.13 -5.14 18.45
CA ALA A 394 -12.19 -3.69 18.51
C ALA A 394 -10.79 -3.04 18.59
N ILE A 395 -10.71 -1.81 18.13
CA ILE A 395 -9.53 -0.96 18.26
C ILE A 395 -9.89 0.37 18.90
N GLU A 396 -9.18 0.73 19.95
CA GLU A 396 -9.31 1.97 20.69
C GLU A 396 -8.14 2.91 20.36
N TYR A 397 -8.44 4.19 20.15
CA TYR A 397 -7.49 5.20 19.71
C TYR A 397 -7.22 6.24 20.79
N PHE A 398 -5.97 6.69 20.87
CA PHE A 398 -5.47 7.74 21.73
C PHE A 398 -4.67 8.74 20.91
N TYR A 399 -4.83 10.03 21.22
CA TYR A 399 -4.30 11.08 20.36
C TYR A 399 -3.32 11.99 21.09
N GLY A 400 -2.35 12.49 20.35
CA GLY A 400 -1.46 13.57 20.77
C GLY A 400 -2.12 14.95 20.66
N LYS A 401 -1.35 15.97 20.99
CA LYS A 401 -1.83 17.37 21.01
C LYS A 401 -2.19 17.90 19.63
N MET A 402 -1.52 17.45 18.58
CA MET A 402 -1.78 17.88 17.21
C MET A 402 -2.78 16.98 16.45
N GLY A 403 -3.30 15.94 17.13
CA GLY A 403 -4.31 15.05 16.58
C GLY A 403 -3.78 13.77 15.96
N GLU A 404 -2.49 13.56 16.03
CA GLU A 404 -1.82 12.32 15.66
C GLU A 404 -2.22 11.18 16.59
N VAL A 405 -2.32 9.95 16.06
CA VAL A 405 -2.55 8.75 16.87
C VAL A 405 -1.25 8.39 17.57
N THR A 406 -1.22 8.51 18.91
CA THR A 406 -0.04 8.20 19.73
C THR A 406 -0.08 6.82 20.33
N LYS A 407 -1.25 6.18 20.39
CA LYS A 407 -1.42 4.85 20.95
C LYS A 407 -2.67 4.20 20.37
N THR A 408 -2.60 2.91 20.11
CA THR A 408 -3.78 2.06 19.89
C THR A 408 -3.78 0.91 20.90
N ARG A 409 -4.98 0.50 21.29
CA ARG A 409 -5.24 -0.74 22.00
C ARG A 409 -6.15 -1.57 21.12
N ARG A 410 -5.65 -2.70 20.62
CA ARG A 410 -6.37 -3.57 19.70
C ARG A 410 -6.65 -4.92 20.35
N THR A 411 -7.92 -5.25 20.56
CA THR A 411 -8.36 -6.54 21.06
C THR A 411 -8.88 -7.36 19.90
N LEU A 412 -8.35 -8.57 19.75
CA LEU A 412 -8.63 -9.44 18.61
C LEU A 412 -9.12 -10.81 19.08
N ILE A 413 -10.02 -11.36 18.30
CA ILE A 413 -10.64 -12.66 18.50
C ILE A 413 -10.10 -13.62 17.44
N VAL A 414 -9.52 -14.73 17.89
CA VAL A 414 -9.22 -15.88 17.05
C VAL A 414 -10.12 -17.02 17.54
N PRO A 415 -10.95 -17.61 16.69
CA PRO A 415 -11.82 -18.72 17.09
C PRO A 415 -11.01 -19.86 17.75
N ASN A 416 -11.52 -20.40 18.83
CA ASN A 416 -10.90 -21.46 19.62
C ASN A 416 -9.58 -21.08 20.32
N GLN A 417 -9.25 -19.78 20.40
CA GLN A 417 -8.09 -19.25 21.11
C GLN A 417 -8.52 -18.19 22.13
N ALA A 418 -7.68 -17.96 23.14
CA ALA A 418 -7.90 -16.88 24.09
C ALA A 418 -7.91 -15.51 23.40
N ILE A 419 -8.83 -14.63 23.81
CA ILE A 419 -8.88 -13.25 23.34
C ILE A 419 -7.61 -12.52 23.80
N ALA A 420 -6.99 -11.79 22.88
CA ALA A 420 -5.72 -11.09 23.15
C ALA A 420 -5.81 -9.61 22.77
N THR A 421 -5.12 -8.78 23.56
CA THR A 421 -5.04 -7.34 23.37
C THR A 421 -3.60 -6.93 23.14
N TYR A 422 -3.39 -6.11 22.13
CA TYR A 422 -2.08 -5.61 21.73
C TYR A 422 -2.07 -4.09 21.79
N VAL A 423 -1.00 -3.53 22.36
CA VAL A 423 -0.81 -2.09 22.51
C VAL A 423 0.37 -1.67 21.64
N THR A 424 0.15 -0.71 20.75
CA THR A 424 1.20 -0.08 19.97
C THR A 424 1.20 1.42 20.26
N GLN A 425 2.39 2.02 20.39
CA GLN A 425 2.52 3.46 20.68
C GLN A 425 3.47 4.12 19.71
N TRP A 426 3.24 5.41 19.45
CA TRP A 426 4.03 6.22 18.53
C TRP A 426 4.30 7.60 19.12
N THR A 427 5.46 8.14 18.79
CA THR A 427 5.83 9.54 19.07
C THR A 427 6.22 10.20 17.77
N TYR A 428 5.69 11.38 17.53
CA TYR A 428 5.93 12.17 16.32
C TYR A 428 6.49 13.55 16.66
N ASP A 429 7.18 14.15 15.71
CA ASP A 429 7.47 15.57 15.76
C ASP A 429 6.30 16.41 15.20
N SER A 430 6.45 17.73 15.23
CA SER A 430 5.41 18.66 14.74
C SER A 430 5.23 18.67 13.21
N HIS A 431 6.09 17.96 12.47
CA HIS A 431 5.98 17.72 11.03
C HIS A 431 5.43 16.32 10.70
N ASN A 432 4.92 15.63 11.73
CA ASN A 432 4.37 14.27 11.61
C ASN A 432 5.39 13.20 11.16
N ARG A 433 6.71 13.44 11.40
CA ARG A 433 7.72 12.41 11.23
C ARG A 433 7.71 11.50 12.46
N LEU A 434 7.75 10.18 12.23
CA LEU A 434 7.79 9.19 13.31
C LEU A 434 9.17 9.21 14.00
N LEU A 435 9.21 9.55 15.27
CA LEU A 435 10.45 9.55 16.07
C LEU A 435 10.66 8.25 16.82
N GLU A 436 9.57 7.64 17.31
CA GLU A 436 9.63 6.45 18.14
C GLU A 436 8.36 5.62 17.96
N MET A 437 8.54 4.29 17.96
CA MET A 437 7.45 3.32 18.01
C MET A 437 7.73 2.31 19.10
N ILE A 438 6.74 1.99 19.94
CA ILE A 438 6.79 0.90 20.90
C ILE A 438 5.88 -0.21 20.39
N TYR A 439 6.47 -1.36 20.12
CA TYR A 439 5.79 -2.57 19.65
C TYR A 439 4.99 -3.24 20.75
N PRO A 440 4.03 -4.13 20.40
CA PRO A 440 3.27 -4.87 21.42
C PRO A 440 4.12 -5.76 22.35
N ASP A 441 5.31 -6.14 21.93
CA ASP A 441 6.29 -6.86 22.74
C ASP A 441 7.20 -5.92 23.55
N GLU A 442 6.84 -4.64 23.62
CA GLU A 442 7.53 -3.58 24.35
C GLU A 442 8.90 -3.19 23.78
N GLU A 443 9.31 -3.73 22.62
CA GLU A 443 10.51 -3.22 21.96
C GLU A 443 10.28 -1.78 21.47
N LYS A 444 11.20 -0.91 21.82
CA LYS A 444 11.23 0.49 21.42
C LYS A 444 12.11 0.65 20.17
N VAL A 445 11.54 1.17 19.11
CA VAL A 445 12.24 1.47 17.86
C VAL A 445 12.26 2.98 17.64
N THR A 446 13.45 3.55 17.47
CA THR A 446 13.67 4.97 17.24
C THR A 446 14.13 5.23 15.80
N TYR A 447 13.71 6.36 15.26
CA TYR A 447 13.98 6.80 13.89
C TYR A 447 14.78 8.11 13.94
N SER A 448 15.93 8.14 13.29
CA SER A 448 16.76 9.35 13.16
C SER A 448 16.72 9.87 11.74
N TYR A 449 16.65 11.18 11.61
CA TYR A 449 16.57 11.88 10.33
C TYR A 449 17.79 12.77 10.14
N ASN A 450 18.25 12.91 8.90
CA ASN A 450 19.34 13.82 8.55
C ASN A 450 18.81 15.26 8.40
N LEU A 451 19.72 16.24 8.20
CA LEU A 451 19.36 17.65 8.02
C LEU A 451 18.44 17.93 6.83
N GLY A 452 18.39 17.08 5.83
CA GLY A 452 17.42 17.16 4.73
C GLY A 452 16.04 16.57 5.08
N GLY A 453 15.85 16.10 6.33
CA GLY A 453 14.59 15.49 6.79
C GLY A 453 14.38 14.06 6.32
N GLN A 454 15.39 13.41 5.73
CA GLN A 454 15.32 12.03 5.26
C GLN A 454 15.76 11.06 6.35
N LEU A 455 15.14 9.87 6.37
CA LEU A 455 15.50 8.83 7.34
C LEU A 455 16.96 8.40 7.16
N GLU A 456 17.73 8.43 8.23
CA GLU A 456 19.15 8.08 8.24
C GLU A 456 19.43 6.77 8.96
N LYS A 457 18.73 6.52 10.08
CA LYS A 457 19.00 5.41 10.99
C LYS A 457 17.72 4.91 11.65
N VAL A 458 17.66 3.59 11.91
CA VAL A 458 16.60 2.94 12.68
C VAL A 458 17.23 2.06 13.75
N ARG A 459 16.92 2.33 15.02
CA ARG A 459 17.48 1.59 16.16
C ARG A 459 16.38 1.01 17.01
N GLY A 460 16.43 -0.30 17.21
CA GLY A 460 15.62 -1.01 18.20
C GLY A 460 16.35 -1.18 19.51
N TYR A 461 15.60 -1.20 20.59
CA TYR A 461 16.10 -1.48 21.94
C TYR A 461 15.04 -2.22 22.76
N LYS A 462 15.46 -3.33 23.31
CA LYS A 462 14.74 -4.10 24.32
C LYS A 462 15.73 -4.51 25.40
N SER A 463 16.25 -5.73 25.39
CA SER A 463 17.36 -6.12 26.29
C SER A 463 18.70 -5.65 25.71
N TYR A 464 18.85 -5.73 24.40
CA TYR A 464 19.99 -5.21 23.66
C TYR A 464 19.56 -4.11 22.69
N GLY A 465 20.52 -3.28 22.25
CA GLY A 465 20.30 -2.28 21.23
C GLY A 465 20.82 -2.76 19.87
N TYR A 466 19.96 -2.71 18.85
CA TYR A 466 20.32 -3.06 17.47
C TYR A 466 20.07 -1.87 16.55
N ASP A 467 21.09 -1.47 15.79
CA ASP A 467 20.93 -0.51 14.71
C ASP A 467 20.39 -1.23 13.47
N TYR A 468 19.09 -1.61 13.46
CA TYR A 468 18.46 -2.32 12.33
C TYR A 468 18.86 -1.72 11.00
N VAL A 469 18.87 -0.39 10.96
CA VAL A 469 19.50 0.40 9.90
C VAL A 469 20.58 1.25 10.53
N ASN A 470 21.82 0.94 10.19
CA ASN A 470 22.97 1.67 10.68
C ASN A 470 23.15 3.00 9.93
N ARG A 471 22.93 3.01 8.61
CA ARG A 471 23.06 4.19 7.77
C ARG A 471 22.27 4.06 6.48
N ILE A 472 21.64 5.16 6.03
CA ILE A 472 21.09 5.32 4.69
C ILE A 472 21.79 6.51 4.03
N GLY A 473 22.20 6.35 2.77
CA GLY A 473 22.75 7.43 1.94
C GLY A 473 21.82 7.77 0.79
N TYR A 474 21.81 9.06 0.41
CA TYR A 474 20.98 9.60 -0.67
C TYR A 474 21.81 10.42 -1.64
N ASP A 475 21.34 10.61 -2.87
CA ASP A 475 21.91 11.55 -3.83
C ASP A 475 21.11 12.89 -3.86
N LYS A 476 21.53 13.78 -4.75
CA LYS A 476 20.85 15.08 -4.97
C LYS A 476 19.43 14.99 -5.54
N PHE A 477 18.99 13.81 -5.98
CA PHE A 477 17.62 13.52 -6.41
C PHE A 477 16.80 12.87 -5.30
N GLU A 478 17.38 12.72 -4.11
CA GLU A 478 16.82 12.03 -2.96
C GLU A 478 16.61 10.52 -3.21
N GLN A 479 17.28 9.97 -4.23
CA GLN A 479 17.32 8.54 -4.48
C GLN A 479 18.33 7.89 -3.53
N ARG A 480 17.99 6.72 -3.01
CA ARG A 480 18.87 5.97 -2.10
C ARG A 480 20.10 5.48 -2.86
N THR A 481 21.28 5.81 -2.36
CA THR A 481 22.57 5.34 -2.92
C THR A 481 23.21 4.25 -2.08
N TYR A 482 22.86 4.19 -0.79
CA TYR A 482 23.47 3.29 0.16
C TYR A 482 22.53 2.91 1.29
N LEU A 483 22.63 1.65 1.75
CA LEU A 483 21.91 1.16 2.93
C LEU A 483 22.80 0.16 3.66
N LYS A 484 22.98 0.34 4.97
CA LYS A 484 23.76 -0.59 5.82
C LYS A 484 22.91 -1.08 6.97
N TYR A 485 22.87 -2.38 7.17
CA TYR A 485 22.25 -3.05 8.30
C TYR A 485 23.25 -3.38 9.42
N CYS A 486 22.77 -3.64 10.63
CA CYS A 486 23.65 -3.95 11.76
C CYS A 486 24.34 -5.33 11.64
N ASN A 487 23.82 -6.24 10.81
CA ASN A 487 24.47 -7.51 10.51
C ASN A 487 25.65 -7.38 9.53
N GLY A 488 26.01 -6.13 9.19
CA GLY A 488 27.11 -5.81 8.28
C GLY A 488 26.74 -5.85 6.81
N ALA A 489 25.52 -6.25 6.45
CA ALA A 489 25.10 -6.23 5.06
C ALA A 489 24.97 -4.80 4.53
N GLU A 490 25.45 -4.59 3.31
CA GLU A 490 25.48 -3.28 2.62
C GLU A 490 24.82 -3.40 1.25
N THR A 491 23.97 -2.44 0.93
CA THR A 491 23.31 -2.34 -0.37
C THR A 491 23.73 -1.05 -1.07
N PHE A 492 24.11 -1.14 -2.31
CA PHE A 492 24.52 -0.03 -3.18
C PHE A 492 23.56 0.10 -4.35
N TYR A 493 23.16 1.34 -4.62
CA TYR A 493 22.25 1.68 -5.72
C TYR A 493 22.97 2.63 -6.68
N THR A 494 23.04 2.26 -7.95
CA THR A 494 23.59 3.11 -9.01
C THR A 494 22.52 3.42 -10.03
N TYR A 495 22.47 4.67 -10.48
CA TYR A 495 21.46 5.15 -11.41
C TYR A 495 22.07 5.67 -12.71
N GLU A 496 21.39 5.46 -13.82
CA GLU A 496 21.75 6.08 -15.11
C GLU A 496 21.74 7.61 -14.99
N PRO A 497 22.79 8.29 -15.43
CA PRO A 497 22.83 9.75 -15.34
C PRO A 497 21.69 10.46 -16.09
N ALA A 498 21.34 9.98 -17.31
CA ALA A 498 20.38 10.67 -18.18
C ALA A 498 18.91 10.46 -17.79
N ARG A 499 18.52 9.26 -17.30
CA ARG A 499 17.13 8.92 -17.03
C ARG A 499 16.87 8.63 -15.56
N ARG A 500 17.91 8.56 -14.75
CA ARG A 500 17.83 8.27 -13.31
C ARG A 500 17.13 6.93 -12.98
N ARG A 501 17.16 5.98 -13.95
CA ARG A 501 16.70 4.61 -13.75
C ARG A 501 17.76 3.81 -13.01
N LEU A 502 17.35 2.81 -12.23
CA LEU A 502 18.29 1.94 -11.52
C LEU A 502 19.18 1.18 -12.52
N GLN A 503 20.48 1.43 -12.48
CA GLN A 503 21.45 0.79 -13.38
C GLN A 503 22.04 -0.47 -12.75
N ASN A 504 22.35 -0.38 -11.44
CA ASN A 504 22.90 -1.51 -10.70
C ASN A 504 22.38 -1.53 -9.27
N LEU A 505 22.17 -2.75 -8.73
CA LEU A 505 21.78 -3.02 -7.35
C LEU A 505 22.71 -4.10 -6.81
N THR A 506 23.64 -3.71 -5.93
CA THR A 506 24.63 -4.62 -5.36
C THR A 506 24.37 -4.81 -3.87
N VAL A 507 24.41 -6.05 -3.38
CA VAL A 507 24.32 -6.40 -1.97
C VAL A 507 25.55 -7.21 -1.55
N ASN A 508 26.25 -6.70 -0.54
CA ASN A 508 27.36 -7.37 0.11
C ASN A 508 26.92 -7.84 1.50
N ALA A 509 27.11 -9.09 1.82
CA ALA A 509 26.85 -9.68 3.14
C ALA A 509 27.89 -10.76 3.46
N GLY A 510 28.25 -10.91 4.75
CA GLY A 510 29.25 -11.87 5.17
C GLY A 510 30.64 -11.66 4.50
N GLY A 511 30.93 -10.42 4.09
CA GLY A 511 32.19 -10.06 3.41
C GLY A 511 32.25 -10.44 1.92
N LYS A 512 31.12 -10.81 1.30
CA LYS A 512 31.02 -11.21 -0.11
C LYS A 512 29.87 -10.48 -0.79
N SER A 513 29.96 -10.28 -2.11
CA SER A 513 28.82 -9.86 -2.92
C SER A 513 27.90 -11.07 -3.12
N ILE A 514 26.66 -10.96 -2.60
CA ILE A 514 25.63 -12.00 -2.73
C ILE A 514 24.67 -11.69 -3.87
N MET A 515 24.53 -10.43 -4.25
CA MET A 515 23.71 -9.95 -5.36
C MET A 515 24.41 -8.78 -6.05
N ASP A 516 24.48 -8.82 -7.37
CA ASP A 516 25.01 -7.76 -8.23
C ASP A 516 24.17 -7.66 -9.51
N ASN A 517 22.96 -7.10 -9.37
CA ASN A 517 21.98 -7.01 -10.43
C ASN A 517 22.23 -5.79 -11.32
N GLY A 518 22.59 -6.03 -12.58
CA GLY A 518 22.64 -5.02 -13.64
C GLY A 518 21.36 -5.01 -14.46
N TYR A 519 20.84 -3.81 -14.79
CA TYR A 519 19.58 -3.58 -15.49
C TYR A 519 19.81 -2.92 -16.85
N THR A 520 19.03 -3.33 -17.86
CA THR A 520 18.94 -2.63 -19.14
C THR A 520 17.50 -2.30 -19.48
N TYR A 521 17.31 -1.20 -20.22
CA TYR A 521 15.99 -0.64 -20.50
C TYR A 521 15.85 -0.28 -21.96
N ASP A 522 14.61 -0.26 -22.45
CA ASP A 522 14.26 0.40 -23.72
C ASP A 522 14.06 1.92 -23.55
N ALA A 523 13.75 2.59 -24.66
CA ALA A 523 13.57 4.05 -24.69
C ALA A 523 12.35 4.55 -23.90
N VAL A 524 11.37 3.69 -23.58
CA VAL A 524 10.19 4.02 -22.76
C VAL A 524 10.28 3.49 -21.33
N SER A 525 11.45 2.94 -20.96
CA SER A 525 11.79 2.45 -19.61
C SER A 525 11.23 1.07 -19.25
N ASN A 526 10.84 0.24 -20.20
CA ASN A 526 10.61 -1.17 -19.91
C ASN A 526 11.96 -1.85 -19.61
N VAL A 527 11.98 -2.75 -18.63
CA VAL A 527 13.16 -3.54 -18.27
C VAL A 527 13.39 -4.61 -19.35
N LEU A 528 14.50 -4.55 -20.07
CA LEU A 528 14.85 -5.54 -21.10
C LEU A 528 15.62 -6.73 -20.53
N SER A 529 16.45 -6.48 -19.50
CA SER A 529 17.17 -7.56 -18.84
C SER A 529 17.56 -7.22 -17.42
N VAL A 530 17.70 -8.27 -16.60
CA VAL A 530 18.29 -8.23 -15.26
C VAL A 530 19.29 -9.36 -15.17
N ALA A 531 20.52 -9.07 -14.75
CA ALA A 531 21.55 -10.09 -14.59
C ALA A 531 22.32 -9.90 -13.29
N ASN A 532 22.27 -10.93 -12.42
CA ASN A 532 23.10 -11.01 -11.22
C ASN A 532 24.47 -11.59 -11.57
N LYS A 533 25.53 -10.79 -11.37
CA LYS A 533 26.91 -11.13 -11.67
C LYS A 533 27.74 -11.49 -10.43
N ALA A 534 27.11 -11.59 -9.26
CA ALA A 534 27.80 -11.99 -8.05
C ALA A 534 28.51 -13.33 -8.23
N ALA A 535 29.59 -13.57 -7.47
CA ALA A 535 30.28 -14.84 -7.51
C ALA A 535 29.37 -16.00 -7.06
N LEU A 536 29.60 -17.21 -7.61
CA LEU A 536 28.90 -18.40 -7.14
C LEU A 536 29.18 -18.64 -5.66
N PRO A 537 28.15 -19.03 -4.87
CA PRO A 537 28.34 -19.35 -3.46
C PRO A 537 29.19 -20.60 -3.26
N GLU A 538 29.76 -20.73 -2.06
CA GLU A 538 30.48 -21.94 -1.66
C GLU A 538 29.56 -23.16 -1.59
N SER A 539 30.14 -24.35 -1.64
CA SER A 539 29.41 -25.62 -1.51
C SER A 539 28.46 -25.61 -0.30
N GLY A 540 27.21 -26.01 -0.51
CA GLY A 540 26.14 -26.06 0.50
C GLY A 540 25.56 -24.71 0.94
N LYS A 541 25.97 -23.59 0.35
CA LYS A 541 25.42 -22.27 0.61
C LYS A 541 24.38 -21.87 -0.45
N ALA A 542 23.35 -21.13 -0.04
CA ALA A 542 22.30 -20.61 -0.90
C ALA A 542 22.77 -19.35 -1.66
N GLY A 543 22.17 -19.09 -2.82
CA GLY A 543 22.47 -17.98 -3.69
C GLY A 543 23.00 -18.43 -5.05
N GLY A 544 23.27 -17.48 -5.93
CA GLY A 544 23.82 -17.79 -7.24
C GLY A 544 23.68 -16.68 -8.26
N GLN A 545 24.13 -16.96 -9.46
CA GLN A 545 23.98 -16.08 -10.61
C GLN A 545 22.64 -16.33 -11.29
N MET A 546 21.95 -15.27 -11.65
CA MET A 546 20.73 -15.35 -12.46
C MET A 546 20.78 -14.34 -13.60
N ALA A 547 20.10 -14.66 -14.71
CA ALA A 547 19.89 -13.73 -15.79
C ALA A 547 18.46 -13.88 -16.34
N HIS A 548 17.77 -12.76 -16.48
CA HIS A 548 16.46 -12.68 -17.10
C HIS A 548 16.50 -11.76 -18.31
N ALA A 549 15.75 -12.11 -19.36
CA ALA A 549 15.54 -11.25 -20.53
C ALA A 549 14.05 -11.18 -20.87
N TYR A 550 13.58 -10.00 -21.24
CA TYR A 550 12.17 -9.68 -21.45
C TYR A 550 11.93 -9.06 -22.81
N THR A 551 10.80 -9.39 -23.42
CA THR A 551 10.27 -8.68 -24.60
C THR A 551 8.84 -8.24 -24.35
N TYR A 552 8.44 -7.16 -25.01
CA TYR A 552 7.13 -6.56 -24.84
C TYR A 552 6.44 -6.40 -26.18
N ASP A 553 5.10 -6.39 -26.18
CA ASP A 553 4.30 -6.04 -27.32
C ASP A 553 4.18 -4.49 -27.47
N ALA A 554 3.49 -4.04 -28.50
CA ALA A 554 3.30 -2.61 -28.77
C ALA A 554 2.46 -1.86 -27.72
N LEU A 555 1.81 -2.58 -26.79
CA LEU A 555 1.07 -2.02 -25.64
C LEU A 555 1.84 -2.18 -24.32
N TYR A 556 3.13 -2.52 -24.39
CA TYR A 556 4.04 -2.71 -23.25
C TYR A 556 3.63 -3.85 -22.30
N ARG A 557 2.85 -4.84 -22.81
CA ARG A 557 2.58 -6.07 -22.09
C ARG A 557 3.71 -7.05 -22.35
N LEU A 558 4.06 -7.83 -21.33
CA LEU A 558 5.13 -8.83 -21.43
C LEU A 558 4.77 -9.88 -22.48
N ALA A 559 5.52 -9.95 -23.57
CA ALA A 559 5.31 -10.92 -24.65
C ALA A 559 6.11 -12.20 -24.43
N SER A 560 7.34 -12.10 -23.94
CA SER A 560 8.15 -13.27 -23.56
C SER A 560 9.15 -12.96 -22.47
N ALA A 561 9.55 -14.00 -21.75
CA ALA A 561 10.67 -13.94 -20.82
C ALA A 561 11.46 -15.24 -20.87
N THR A 562 12.77 -15.12 -20.64
CA THR A 562 13.65 -16.25 -20.40
C THR A 562 14.48 -15.99 -19.16
N GLY A 563 14.82 -17.06 -18.44
CA GLY A 563 15.71 -16.95 -17.28
C GLY A 563 16.65 -18.13 -17.18
N THR A 564 17.81 -17.87 -16.58
CA THR A 564 18.81 -18.88 -16.25
C THR A 564 19.30 -18.66 -14.82
N TYR A 565 19.67 -19.75 -14.17
CA TYR A 565 20.25 -19.74 -12.84
C TYR A 565 21.43 -20.70 -12.77
N ALA A 566 22.46 -20.33 -12.01
CA ALA A 566 23.60 -21.17 -11.65
C ALA A 566 23.95 -20.94 -10.18
N GLY A 567 23.86 -21.99 -9.37
CA GLY A 567 24.13 -21.98 -7.93
C GLY A 567 25.37 -22.78 -7.53
N ALA A 568 25.56 -22.97 -6.24
CA ALA A 568 26.57 -23.85 -5.68
C ALA A 568 26.35 -25.29 -6.15
N ASP A 569 27.40 -26.12 -6.05
CA ASP A 569 27.34 -27.56 -6.28
C ASP A 569 26.79 -27.95 -7.66
N SER A 570 27.08 -27.13 -8.68
CA SER A 570 26.57 -27.30 -10.06
C SER A 570 25.05 -27.26 -10.22
N LYS A 571 24.32 -26.67 -9.29
CA LYS A 571 22.92 -26.41 -9.42
C LYS A 571 22.64 -25.48 -10.61
N THR A 572 21.70 -25.84 -11.46
CA THR A 572 21.30 -25.02 -12.60
C THR A 572 19.78 -25.02 -12.77
N ALA A 573 19.28 -23.95 -13.34
CA ALA A 573 17.90 -23.89 -13.78
C ALA A 573 17.73 -22.96 -14.99
N SER A 574 16.66 -23.16 -15.74
CA SER A 574 16.28 -22.27 -16.82
C SER A 574 14.76 -22.30 -17.00
N TYR A 575 14.19 -21.16 -17.43
CA TYR A 575 12.79 -21.11 -17.85
C TYR A 575 12.61 -20.34 -19.14
N ARG A 576 11.49 -20.60 -19.80
CA ARG A 576 10.96 -19.82 -20.91
C ARG A 576 9.47 -19.58 -20.66
N LEU A 577 9.06 -18.33 -20.84
CA LEU A 577 7.67 -17.88 -20.75
C LEU A 577 7.27 -17.19 -22.05
N GLU A 578 6.08 -17.52 -22.58
CA GLU A 578 5.46 -16.83 -23.71
C GLU A 578 4.03 -16.44 -23.33
N MET A 579 3.64 -15.21 -23.62
CA MET A 579 2.34 -14.64 -23.30
C MET A 579 1.62 -14.17 -24.54
N GLY A 580 0.32 -14.42 -24.59
CA GLY A 580 -0.58 -13.90 -25.63
C GLY A 580 -1.73 -13.13 -24.98
N TYR A 581 -2.15 -12.05 -25.63
CA TYR A 581 -3.20 -11.15 -25.15
C TYR A 581 -4.16 -10.77 -26.28
N ASP A 582 -5.38 -10.46 -25.92
CA ASP A 582 -6.35 -9.85 -26.85
C ASP A 582 -6.44 -8.32 -26.68
N ASN A 583 -7.36 -7.70 -27.42
CA ASN A 583 -7.60 -6.25 -27.39
C ASN A 583 -8.30 -5.77 -26.12
N MET A 584 -8.83 -6.68 -25.27
CA MET A 584 -9.33 -6.36 -23.95
C MET A 584 -8.26 -6.49 -22.86
N HIS A 585 -7.00 -6.66 -23.25
CA HIS A 585 -5.86 -6.91 -22.36
C HIS A 585 -5.98 -8.23 -21.56
N ARG A 586 -6.88 -9.14 -21.93
CA ARG A 586 -7.03 -10.44 -21.29
C ARG A 586 -5.91 -11.37 -21.77
N ILE A 587 -5.39 -12.19 -20.87
CA ILE A 587 -4.42 -13.24 -21.22
C ILE A 587 -5.17 -14.32 -21.98
N VAL A 588 -4.78 -14.61 -23.22
CA VAL A 588 -5.37 -15.68 -24.04
C VAL A 588 -4.47 -16.91 -24.11
N SER A 589 -3.18 -16.76 -23.85
CA SER A 589 -2.25 -17.87 -23.70
C SER A 589 -1.12 -17.54 -22.74
N LYS A 590 -0.68 -18.53 -21.96
CA LYS A 590 0.51 -18.49 -21.11
C LYS A 590 1.21 -19.82 -21.21
N LYS A 591 2.45 -19.84 -21.74
CA LYS A 591 3.25 -21.04 -21.87
C LYS A 591 4.51 -20.87 -21.06
N GLN A 592 4.74 -21.76 -20.12
CA GLN A 592 5.91 -21.72 -19.24
C GLN A 592 6.55 -23.10 -19.16
N HIS A 593 7.83 -23.18 -19.40
CA HIS A 593 8.63 -24.39 -19.29
C HIS A 593 9.82 -24.11 -18.40
N LEU A 594 10.04 -24.93 -17.40
CA LEU A 594 11.08 -24.83 -16.40
C LEU A 594 11.88 -26.14 -16.38
N THR A 595 13.19 -26.00 -16.35
CA THR A 595 14.13 -27.11 -16.10
C THR A 595 15.01 -26.75 -14.93
N GLN A 596 15.14 -27.64 -13.95
CA GLN A 596 16.04 -27.50 -12.81
C GLN A 596 16.89 -28.76 -12.64
N GLN A 597 18.14 -28.59 -12.21
CA GLN A 597 19.05 -29.68 -11.86
C GLN A 597 19.67 -29.40 -10.50
N GLY A 598 19.46 -30.34 -9.56
CA GLY A 598 20.03 -30.26 -8.22
C GLY A 598 19.50 -29.13 -7.33
N VAL A 599 18.41 -28.43 -7.72
CA VAL A 599 17.86 -27.27 -6.97
C VAL A 599 16.92 -27.74 -5.87
N GLN A 600 15.81 -28.40 -6.20
CA GLN A 600 14.82 -28.87 -5.23
C GLN A 600 15.14 -30.28 -4.69
N PHE A 601 15.78 -31.12 -5.49
CA PHE A 601 16.23 -32.46 -5.12
C PHE A 601 17.45 -32.87 -5.95
N ASP A 602 18.11 -33.95 -5.55
CA ASP A 602 19.22 -34.51 -6.32
C ASP A 602 18.73 -35.19 -7.61
N GLY A 603 18.57 -34.40 -8.66
CA GLY A 603 18.05 -34.86 -9.95
C GLY A 603 17.65 -33.71 -10.85
N THR A 604 17.05 -34.07 -11.99
CA THR A 604 16.56 -33.08 -12.96
C THR A 604 15.03 -33.02 -12.90
N LEU A 605 14.50 -31.82 -12.74
CA LEU A 605 13.06 -31.55 -12.79
C LEU A 605 12.72 -30.83 -14.10
N HIS A 606 11.74 -31.36 -14.84
CA HIS A 606 11.12 -30.71 -15.98
C HIS A 606 9.66 -30.48 -15.69
N VAL A 607 9.29 -29.23 -15.52
CA VAL A 607 7.89 -28.84 -15.29
C VAL A 607 7.49 -27.76 -16.30
N GLY A 608 6.21 -27.72 -16.66
CA GLY A 608 5.73 -26.71 -17.58
C GLY A 608 4.27 -26.90 -17.89
N TYR A 609 3.69 -25.87 -18.49
CA TYR A 609 2.32 -25.85 -18.94
C TYR A 609 2.18 -24.98 -20.20
N ASP A 610 1.19 -25.30 -21.00
CA ASP A 610 0.77 -24.51 -22.17
C ASP A 610 -0.71 -24.16 -22.01
N LEU A 611 -0.99 -23.09 -21.23
CA LEU A 611 -2.35 -22.67 -20.92
C LEU A 611 -2.98 -21.89 -22.07
N ALA A 612 -4.18 -22.30 -22.45
CA ALA A 612 -5.07 -21.57 -23.35
C ALA A 612 -6.31 -21.12 -22.55
N TYR A 613 -6.64 -19.82 -22.62
CA TYR A 613 -7.71 -19.20 -21.84
C TYR A 613 -8.92 -18.96 -22.72
N THR A 614 -10.10 -19.35 -22.26
CA THR A 614 -11.38 -19.09 -22.92
C THR A 614 -12.26 -18.24 -22.01
N TYR A 615 -12.70 -17.10 -22.52
CA TYR A 615 -13.58 -16.18 -21.81
C TYR A 615 -15.04 -16.36 -22.21
N GLY A 616 -15.97 -15.93 -21.35
CA GLY A 616 -17.40 -15.99 -21.61
C GLY A 616 -17.78 -15.21 -22.89
N LYS A 617 -18.75 -15.76 -23.63
CA LYS A 617 -19.22 -15.18 -24.90
C LYS A 617 -20.54 -14.41 -24.75
N THR A 618 -21.27 -14.63 -23.67
CA THR A 618 -22.56 -13.98 -23.42
C THR A 618 -22.34 -12.56 -22.88
N GLU A 619 -23.28 -11.67 -23.19
CA GLU A 619 -23.28 -10.32 -22.63
C GLU A 619 -23.22 -10.36 -21.10
N GLY A 620 -22.41 -9.47 -20.50
CA GLY A 620 -22.14 -9.45 -19.06
C GLY A 620 -21.17 -10.54 -18.56
N LYS A 621 -20.67 -11.43 -19.41
CA LYS A 621 -19.72 -12.50 -19.03
C LYS A 621 -18.41 -12.48 -19.83
N LYS A 622 -18.21 -11.53 -20.71
CA LYS A 622 -17.02 -11.45 -21.57
C LYS A 622 -15.71 -11.22 -20.80
N PHE A 623 -15.79 -10.66 -19.59
CA PHE A 623 -14.62 -10.49 -18.72
C PHE A 623 -14.31 -11.72 -17.86
N GLN A 624 -15.24 -12.66 -17.74
CA GLN A 624 -15.10 -13.83 -16.89
C GLN A 624 -14.36 -14.93 -17.62
N LEU A 625 -13.33 -15.45 -17.00
CA LEU A 625 -12.64 -16.65 -17.47
C LEU A 625 -13.59 -17.85 -17.34
N ALA A 626 -13.90 -18.50 -18.45
CA ALA A 626 -14.80 -19.65 -18.45
C ALA A 626 -14.05 -20.98 -18.33
N GLU A 627 -12.90 -21.08 -19.00
CA GLU A 627 -12.12 -22.30 -19.09
C GLU A 627 -10.64 -21.99 -19.30
N VAL A 628 -9.78 -22.80 -18.69
CA VAL A 628 -8.35 -22.87 -19.01
C VAL A 628 -8.01 -24.31 -19.36
N LYS A 629 -7.35 -24.50 -20.50
CA LYS A 629 -6.87 -25.80 -20.97
C LYS A 629 -5.35 -25.83 -20.96
N ASP A 630 -4.77 -26.86 -20.34
CA ASP A 630 -3.33 -27.11 -20.41
C ASP A 630 -3.01 -28.15 -21.50
N ALA A 631 -2.44 -27.67 -22.61
CA ALA A 631 -2.07 -28.54 -23.74
C ALA A 631 -0.76 -29.33 -23.51
N ASN A 632 -0.01 -28.99 -22.45
CA ASN A 632 1.28 -29.63 -22.12
C ASN A 632 1.28 -30.21 -20.71
N TYR A 633 0.18 -30.78 -20.29
CA TYR A 633 0.08 -31.40 -18.97
C TYR A 633 1.04 -32.57 -18.82
N ARG A 634 1.79 -32.58 -17.71
CA ARG A 634 2.72 -33.65 -17.33
C ARG A 634 2.33 -34.21 -15.97
N THR A 635 2.52 -35.50 -15.76
CA THR A 635 2.28 -36.13 -14.46
C THR A 635 3.59 -36.40 -13.73
N GLU A 636 3.55 -36.59 -12.42
CA GLU A 636 4.71 -36.98 -11.63
C GLU A 636 5.28 -38.34 -12.07
N GLU A 637 4.42 -39.26 -12.53
CA GLU A 637 4.83 -40.56 -13.02
C GLU A 637 5.50 -40.48 -14.39
N ASN A 638 5.21 -39.44 -15.17
CA ASN A 638 5.80 -39.22 -16.49
C ASN A 638 6.17 -37.75 -16.69
N PRO A 639 7.15 -37.23 -15.93
CA PRO A 639 7.51 -35.81 -15.98
C PRO A 639 8.13 -35.37 -17.32
N ASP A 640 8.69 -36.33 -18.08
CA ASP A 640 9.34 -36.11 -19.37
C ASP A 640 8.42 -36.27 -20.58
N SER A 641 7.19 -36.71 -20.41
CA SER A 641 6.24 -36.90 -21.49
C SER A 641 4.98 -36.09 -21.35
N VAL A 642 4.55 -35.47 -22.46
CA VAL A 642 3.27 -34.77 -22.53
C VAL A 642 2.12 -35.79 -22.44
N ALA A 643 1.30 -35.65 -21.42
CA ALA A 643 0.06 -36.42 -21.32
C ALA A 643 -0.93 -35.88 -22.35
N LYS A 644 -1.32 -36.69 -23.30
CA LYS A 644 -2.35 -36.36 -24.33
C LYS A 644 -3.75 -36.41 -23.73
N VAL A 645 -4.01 -35.55 -22.72
CA VAL A 645 -5.27 -35.57 -21.99
C VAL A 645 -5.83 -34.18 -21.89
N ASP A 646 -7.15 -34.06 -22.05
CA ASP A 646 -7.86 -32.81 -21.84
C ASP A 646 -7.89 -32.48 -20.34
N ASN A 647 -7.00 -31.61 -19.89
CA ASN A 647 -6.98 -31.10 -18.55
C ASN A 647 -7.60 -29.70 -18.54
N ASN A 648 -8.94 -29.68 -18.49
CA ASN A 648 -9.70 -28.44 -18.51
C ASN A 648 -10.08 -28.02 -17.11
N HIS A 649 -9.80 -26.77 -16.78
CA HIS A 649 -10.28 -26.12 -15.58
C HIS A 649 -11.45 -25.23 -15.94
N THR A 650 -12.59 -25.40 -15.30
CA THR A 650 -13.79 -24.58 -15.52
C THR A 650 -14.03 -23.67 -14.33
N TYR A 651 -14.49 -22.45 -14.61
CA TYR A 651 -14.61 -21.38 -13.63
C TYR A 651 -16.05 -20.88 -13.57
N THR A 652 -16.59 -20.75 -12.35
CA THR A 652 -17.94 -20.23 -12.11
C THR A 652 -17.89 -19.03 -11.19
N TYR A 653 -18.72 -18.03 -11.48
CA TYR A 653 -18.73 -16.76 -10.78
C TYR A 653 -20.11 -16.46 -10.19
N ASP A 654 -20.12 -15.69 -9.10
CA ASP A 654 -21.34 -15.12 -8.56
C ASP A 654 -21.82 -13.90 -9.40
N ALA A 655 -22.90 -13.23 -8.99
CA ALA A 655 -23.42 -12.09 -9.74
C ALA A 655 -22.57 -10.82 -9.60
N ASN A 656 -21.74 -10.74 -8.56
CA ASN A 656 -20.77 -9.65 -8.39
C ASN A 656 -19.48 -9.87 -9.20
N GLY A 657 -19.36 -11.03 -9.88
CA GLY A 657 -18.17 -11.38 -10.66
C GLY A 657 -17.03 -11.96 -9.84
N ASN A 658 -17.27 -12.39 -8.60
CA ASN A 658 -16.28 -13.12 -7.81
C ASN A 658 -16.26 -14.58 -8.21
N LEU A 659 -15.07 -15.17 -8.27
CA LEU A 659 -14.89 -16.59 -8.52
C LEU A 659 -15.42 -17.40 -7.33
N VAL A 660 -16.38 -18.29 -7.56
CA VAL A 660 -16.98 -19.13 -6.49
C VAL A 660 -16.64 -20.61 -6.62
N TYR A 661 -16.29 -21.07 -7.82
CA TYR A 661 -16.01 -22.48 -8.04
C TYR A 661 -15.01 -22.67 -9.19
N VAL A 662 -14.03 -23.53 -8.94
CA VAL A 662 -13.11 -24.04 -9.95
C VAL A 662 -13.19 -25.56 -9.92
N ASN A 663 -13.46 -26.13 -11.07
CA ASN A 663 -13.35 -27.59 -11.27
C ASN A 663 -12.07 -27.86 -12.06
N THR A 664 -11.13 -28.56 -11.44
CA THR A 664 -9.93 -29.03 -12.11
C THR A 664 -10.13 -30.49 -12.50
N GLY A 665 -10.52 -30.74 -13.73
CA GLY A 665 -10.58 -32.11 -14.27
C GLY A 665 -9.16 -32.71 -14.23
N ARG A 666 -8.99 -33.75 -13.40
CA ARG A 666 -7.72 -34.51 -13.33
C ARG A 666 -7.92 -35.81 -14.05
N ILE A 667 -7.00 -36.13 -14.95
CA ILE A 667 -7.04 -37.41 -15.67
C ILE A 667 -5.94 -38.30 -15.13
N LYS A 668 -6.31 -39.53 -14.76
CA LYS A 668 -5.41 -40.56 -14.26
C LYS A 668 -4.49 -41.07 -15.36
N GLN A 669 -3.39 -41.72 -14.98
CA GLN A 669 -2.43 -42.33 -15.90
C GLN A 669 -3.07 -43.31 -16.94
N ASP A 670 -4.15 -43.94 -16.57
CA ASP A 670 -4.90 -44.84 -17.46
C ASP A 670 -5.81 -44.13 -18.47
N GLY A 671 -5.80 -42.80 -18.47
CA GLY A 671 -6.63 -41.95 -19.33
C GLY A 671 -8.09 -41.79 -18.88
N THR A 672 -8.44 -42.28 -17.68
CA THR A 672 -9.78 -42.07 -17.12
C THR A 672 -9.87 -40.79 -16.33
N LEU A 673 -11.03 -40.13 -16.37
CA LEU A 673 -11.30 -38.96 -15.55
C LEU A 673 -11.25 -39.36 -14.07
N ASP A 674 -10.46 -38.66 -13.27
CA ASP A 674 -10.48 -38.85 -11.84
C ASP A 674 -11.81 -38.32 -11.30
N SER A 675 -12.63 -39.19 -10.73
CA SER A 675 -13.91 -38.83 -10.13
C SER A 675 -13.73 -37.96 -8.86
N THR A 676 -12.52 -37.90 -8.33
CA THR A 676 -12.11 -37.01 -7.25
C THR A 676 -11.36 -35.78 -7.80
N ALA A 677 -11.83 -35.23 -8.92
CA ALA A 677 -11.30 -34.00 -9.49
C ALA A 677 -11.07 -32.97 -8.39
N ALA A 678 -9.94 -32.32 -8.41
CA ALA A 678 -9.65 -31.27 -7.44
C ALA A 678 -10.66 -30.13 -7.63
N GLU A 679 -11.38 -29.82 -6.57
CA GLU A 679 -12.36 -28.75 -6.55
C GLU A 679 -11.85 -27.63 -5.65
N ARG A 680 -12.02 -26.40 -6.09
CA ARG A 680 -11.85 -25.21 -5.25
C ARG A 680 -13.19 -24.50 -5.15
N LYS A 681 -13.67 -24.31 -3.94
CA LYS A 681 -14.87 -23.53 -3.64
C LYS A 681 -14.48 -22.30 -2.84
N LEU A 682 -15.06 -21.15 -3.18
CA LEU A 682 -14.72 -19.86 -2.58
C LEU A 682 -16.00 -19.18 -2.07
N ARG A 683 -15.94 -18.58 -0.88
CA ARG A 683 -17.01 -17.78 -0.29
C ARG A 683 -16.58 -16.32 -0.15
N TRP A 684 -17.50 -15.44 -0.45
CA TRP A 684 -17.29 -13.99 -0.41
C TRP A 684 -18.35 -13.32 0.45
N ASP A 685 -17.98 -12.23 1.11
CA ASP A 685 -18.92 -11.38 1.84
C ASP A 685 -19.52 -10.28 0.94
N GLU A 686 -20.36 -9.43 1.51
CA GLU A 686 -21.07 -8.35 0.82
C GLU A 686 -20.15 -7.28 0.24
N GLU A 687 -18.91 -7.16 0.75
CA GLU A 687 -17.88 -6.27 0.23
C GLU A 687 -16.91 -6.97 -0.74
N ASN A 688 -17.26 -8.18 -1.21
CA ASN A 688 -16.45 -8.99 -2.12
C ASN A 688 -15.07 -9.37 -1.53
N ARG A 689 -14.99 -9.59 -0.20
CA ARG A 689 -13.80 -10.11 0.47
C ARG A 689 -13.93 -11.63 0.63
N LEU A 690 -12.85 -12.35 0.38
CA LEU A 690 -12.82 -13.83 0.49
C LEU A 690 -12.92 -14.23 1.96
N THR A 691 -13.99 -14.90 2.36
CA THR A 691 -14.22 -15.32 3.75
C THR A 691 -13.83 -16.79 4.02
N ALA A 692 -13.89 -17.62 3.00
CA ALA A 692 -13.43 -19.01 3.11
C ALA A 692 -13.08 -19.60 1.74
N SER A 693 -12.15 -20.56 1.77
CA SER A 693 -11.76 -21.40 0.64
C SER A 693 -11.83 -22.86 1.06
N ASP A 694 -12.38 -23.71 0.20
CA ASP A 694 -12.27 -25.17 0.30
C ASP A 694 -11.45 -25.65 -0.90
N ASP A 695 -10.27 -26.17 -0.64
CA ASP A 695 -9.41 -26.78 -1.62
C ASP A 695 -9.44 -28.31 -1.43
N ASN A 696 -10.43 -28.96 -2.08
CA ASN A 696 -10.60 -30.41 -2.06
C ASN A 696 -10.71 -31.01 -0.64
N GLY A 697 -11.51 -30.38 0.22
CA GLY A 697 -11.73 -30.76 1.63
C GLY A 697 -10.81 -30.09 2.64
N PHE A 698 -9.90 -29.25 2.18
CA PHE A 698 -9.05 -28.42 3.05
C PHE A 698 -9.64 -27.01 3.15
N VAL A 699 -10.22 -26.67 4.31
CA VAL A 699 -10.90 -25.40 4.54
C VAL A 699 -10.00 -24.39 5.20
N THR A 700 -9.85 -23.22 4.56
CA THR A 700 -9.20 -22.04 5.12
C THR A 700 -10.24 -20.95 5.34
N ASN A 701 -10.19 -20.26 6.47
CA ASN A 701 -11.11 -19.18 6.80
C ASN A 701 -10.36 -17.87 6.97
N TYR A 702 -11.00 -16.75 6.62
CA TYR A 702 -10.43 -15.41 6.65
C TYR A 702 -11.39 -14.42 7.31
N TRP A 703 -10.86 -13.52 8.11
CA TRP A 703 -11.60 -12.42 8.72
C TRP A 703 -10.92 -11.09 8.43
N TYR A 704 -11.75 -10.07 8.31
CA TYR A 704 -11.31 -8.72 7.95
C TYR A 704 -11.83 -7.72 8.97
N ASP A 705 -11.03 -6.67 9.20
CA ASP A 705 -11.48 -5.54 9.99
C ASP A 705 -12.36 -4.57 9.15
N ALA A 706 -12.79 -3.49 9.79
CA ALA A 706 -13.64 -2.49 9.15
C ALA A 706 -12.98 -1.74 7.98
N ASP A 707 -11.64 -1.75 7.89
CA ASP A 707 -10.90 -1.17 6.76
C ASP A 707 -10.72 -2.16 5.61
N GLY A 708 -11.16 -3.41 5.80
CA GLY A 708 -10.99 -4.49 4.82
C GLY A 708 -9.64 -5.19 4.88
N GLU A 709 -8.82 -4.90 5.91
CA GLU A 709 -7.55 -5.59 6.12
C GLU A 709 -7.77 -6.94 6.79
N ARG A 710 -7.08 -7.98 6.30
CA ARG A 710 -7.15 -9.32 6.87
C ARG A 710 -6.54 -9.33 8.28
N THR A 711 -7.32 -9.77 9.25
CA THR A 711 -6.92 -9.84 10.66
C THR A 711 -6.63 -11.24 11.14
N VAL A 712 -7.35 -12.23 10.64
CA VAL A 712 -7.19 -13.63 11.02
C VAL A 712 -7.27 -14.51 9.79
N LYS A 713 -6.39 -15.50 9.74
CA LYS A 713 -6.45 -16.63 8.85
C LYS A 713 -6.38 -17.90 9.70
N THR A 714 -7.28 -18.86 9.48
CA THR A 714 -7.20 -20.19 10.10
C THR A 714 -7.20 -21.26 9.02
N SER A 715 -6.46 -22.34 9.29
CA SER A 715 -6.43 -23.50 8.39
C SER A 715 -6.34 -24.79 9.20
N GLY A 716 -6.47 -25.94 8.52
CA GLY A 716 -6.27 -27.24 9.11
C GLY A 716 -4.82 -27.52 9.51
N GLU A 717 -4.59 -28.54 10.34
CA GLU A 717 -3.27 -29.12 10.59
C GLU A 717 -2.99 -30.25 9.58
N GLY A 718 -1.77 -30.32 9.13
CA GLY A 718 -1.27 -31.44 8.36
C GLY A 718 -0.30 -31.01 7.26
N GLU A 719 0.51 -31.93 6.82
CA GLU A 719 1.32 -31.72 5.64
C GLU A 719 0.38 -31.56 4.44
N GLN A 720 0.46 -30.41 3.80
CA GLN A 720 -0.23 -30.17 2.55
C GLN A 720 0.62 -30.79 1.45
N LEU A 721 0.10 -31.82 0.83
CA LEU A 721 0.72 -32.41 -0.35
C LEU A 721 0.21 -31.64 -1.58
N TYR A 722 1.09 -30.86 -2.16
CA TYR A 722 0.89 -30.30 -3.50
C TYR A 722 1.58 -31.22 -4.52
N VAL A 723 0.83 -31.74 -5.44
CA VAL A 723 1.31 -32.52 -6.56
C VAL A 723 1.13 -31.68 -7.80
N ASN A 724 2.22 -31.28 -8.47
CA ASN A 724 2.18 -30.41 -9.66
C ASN A 724 1.45 -29.07 -9.42
N SER A 725 1.66 -28.45 -8.26
CA SER A 725 0.93 -27.23 -7.82
C SER A 725 -0.57 -27.46 -7.57
N GLU A 726 -1.06 -28.68 -7.54
CA GLU A 726 -2.43 -29.02 -7.17
C GLU A 726 -2.45 -29.65 -5.77
N PHE A 727 -3.42 -29.23 -4.96
CA PHE A 727 -3.61 -29.76 -3.61
C PHE A 727 -4.04 -31.22 -3.67
N ALA A 728 -3.29 -32.13 -3.04
CA ALA A 728 -3.54 -33.57 -3.08
C ALA A 728 -4.13 -34.17 -1.78
N GLY A 729 -4.31 -33.39 -0.74
CA GLY A 729 -4.93 -33.82 0.51
C GLY A 729 -4.39 -33.14 1.79
N GLY A 730 -5.08 -33.27 2.89
CA GLY A 730 -4.71 -32.77 4.21
C GLY A 730 -5.75 -33.10 5.29
N ARG A 731 -5.43 -32.85 6.57
CA ARG A 731 -6.39 -32.95 7.67
C ARG A 731 -7.07 -31.62 7.90
N THR A 732 -8.40 -31.64 8.04
CA THR A 732 -9.19 -30.47 8.37
C THR A 732 -9.26 -30.29 9.89
N ASN A 733 -8.61 -29.29 10.43
CA ASN A 733 -8.85 -28.81 11.79
C ASN A 733 -8.58 -27.29 11.84
N THR A 734 -8.99 -26.63 12.92
CA THR A 734 -8.90 -25.18 13.07
C THR A 734 -7.74 -24.75 13.98
N ALA A 735 -6.77 -25.64 14.22
CA ALA A 735 -5.74 -25.41 15.22
C ALA A 735 -4.62 -24.46 14.73
N LYS A 736 -4.40 -24.34 13.43
CA LYS A 736 -3.40 -23.44 12.83
C LYS A 736 -4.02 -22.09 12.52
N PHE A 737 -3.41 -21.02 12.99
CA PHE A 737 -3.86 -19.65 12.69
C PHE A 737 -2.69 -18.67 12.50
N SER A 738 -2.98 -17.59 11.78
CA SER A 738 -2.17 -16.36 11.74
C SER A 738 -3.05 -15.18 12.13
N LEU A 739 -2.61 -14.40 13.10
CA LEU A 739 -3.28 -13.23 13.64
C LEU A 739 -2.49 -11.97 13.22
N TYR A 740 -3.03 -11.20 12.32
CA TYR A 740 -2.44 -9.96 11.81
C TYR A 740 -2.84 -8.81 12.73
N VAL A 741 -2.07 -8.61 13.79
CA VAL A 741 -2.30 -7.53 14.76
C VAL A 741 -2.20 -6.16 14.09
N SER A 742 -1.22 -6.02 13.25
CA SER A 742 -0.95 -4.81 12.46
C SER A 742 0.07 -5.18 11.36
N PRO A 743 0.41 -4.28 10.43
CA PRO A 743 1.54 -4.50 9.52
C PRO A 743 2.86 -4.79 10.23
N TYR A 744 2.96 -4.39 11.49
CA TYR A 744 4.17 -4.49 12.30
C TYR A 744 4.31 -5.79 13.10
N LEU A 745 3.20 -6.53 13.32
CA LEU A 745 3.25 -7.74 14.14
C LEU A 745 2.19 -8.75 13.70
N VAL A 746 2.65 -10.00 13.46
CA VAL A 746 1.82 -11.17 13.16
C VAL A 746 2.06 -12.21 14.26
N ALA A 747 1.00 -12.60 14.96
CA ALA A 747 1.05 -13.64 15.99
C ALA A 747 0.52 -14.98 15.43
N ASN A 748 1.08 -16.07 15.92
CA ASN A 748 0.74 -17.43 15.50
C ASN A 748 0.48 -18.32 16.71
N GLN A 749 0.18 -19.59 16.45
CA GLN A 749 -0.01 -20.61 17.47
C GLN A 749 1.15 -20.65 18.48
N GLY A 750 0.81 -21.01 19.75
CA GLY A 750 1.78 -21.18 20.82
C GLY A 750 2.42 -19.88 21.28
N GLY A 751 1.80 -18.72 20.99
CA GLY A 751 2.32 -17.42 21.38
C GLY A 751 3.53 -16.95 20.59
N ARG A 752 3.91 -17.66 19.52
CA ARG A 752 4.93 -17.20 18.60
C ARG A 752 4.46 -15.98 17.84
N TYR A 753 5.37 -15.05 17.54
CA TYR A 753 5.09 -13.90 16.70
C TYR A 753 6.27 -13.53 15.81
N THR A 754 5.96 -12.83 14.76
CA THR A 754 6.94 -12.18 13.90
C THR A 754 6.64 -10.69 13.89
N LYS A 755 7.58 -9.85 14.27
CA LYS A 755 7.46 -8.41 14.10
C LYS A 755 8.29 -7.95 12.93
N HIS A 756 7.82 -6.90 12.28
CA HIS A 756 8.39 -6.36 11.07
C HIS A 756 8.82 -4.92 11.28
N ILE A 757 10.00 -4.57 10.82
CA ILE A 757 10.56 -3.24 10.86
C ILE A 757 10.64 -2.72 9.43
N TYR A 758 10.29 -1.44 9.24
CA TYR A 758 10.13 -0.84 7.93
C TYR A 758 10.97 0.42 7.73
N ILE A 759 11.34 0.69 6.48
CA ILE A 759 11.74 2.00 5.97
C ILE A 759 10.65 2.43 4.98
N GLY A 760 9.83 3.42 5.36
CA GLY A 760 8.63 3.74 4.59
C GLY A 760 7.70 2.52 4.50
N SER A 761 7.38 2.06 3.29
CA SER A 761 6.57 0.86 3.06
C SER A 761 7.41 -0.43 2.86
N GLN A 762 8.74 -0.33 2.80
CA GLN A 762 9.63 -1.47 2.58
C GLN A 762 9.91 -2.20 3.89
N ARG A 763 9.54 -3.49 4.00
CA ARG A 763 9.96 -4.36 5.10
C ARG A 763 11.46 -4.61 4.99
N ILE A 764 12.19 -4.35 6.09
CA ILE A 764 13.65 -4.49 6.11
C ILE A 764 14.13 -5.58 7.05
N VAL A 765 13.41 -5.82 8.14
CA VAL A 765 13.75 -6.85 9.12
C VAL A 765 12.49 -7.55 9.58
N SER A 766 12.55 -8.87 9.71
CA SER A 766 11.63 -9.68 10.50
C SER A 766 12.36 -10.23 11.71
N LYS A 767 11.81 -10.00 12.90
CA LYS A 767 12.34 -10.52 14.16
C LYS A 767 11.32 -11.47 14.78
N ILE A 768 11.78 -12.66 15.14
CA ILE A 768 10.93 -13.72 15.68
C ILE A 768 10.93 -13.63 17.20
N GLY A 769 9.76 -13.81 17.80
CA GLY A 769 9.60 -13.94 19.22
C GLY A 769 8.67 -15.10 19.55
N ASP A 770 8.66 -15.48 20.80
CA ASP A 770 7.77 -16.47 21.37
C ASP A 770 6.97 -15.87 22.52
N PHE A 771 6.20 -16.71 23.21
CA PHE A 771 5.38 -16.27 24.33
C PHE A 771 6.19 -15.61 25.46
N ASP A 772 7.38 -16.13 25.75
CA ASP A 772 8.27 -15.61 26.80
C ASP A 772 8.91 -14.27 26.42
N SER A 773 8.88 -13.91 25.15
CA SER A 773 9.44 -12.67 24.62
C SER A 773 8.50 -11.46 24.75
N TYR A 774 7.21 -11.64 25.07
CA TYR A 774 6.33 -10.51 25.38
C TYR A 774 6.70 -9.89 26.74
N GLY A 775 6.69 -8.58 26.85
CA GLY A 775 6.84 -7.88 28.12
C GLY A 775 5.61 -8.08 28.99
N SER A 776 4.44 -7.76 28.44
CA SER A 776 3.12 -8.00 29.06
C SER A 776 2.38 -9.06 28.27
N ASP A 777 1.80 -10.04 28.96
CA ASP A 777 0.99 -11.07 28.32
C ASP A 777 -0.23 -10.46 27.61
N PRO A 778 -0.36 -10.57 26.27
CA PRO A 778 -1.46 -9.98 25.52
C PRO A 778 -2.85 -10.44 25.97
N ARG A 779 -2.96 -11.63 26.60
CA ARG A 779 -4.23 -12.18 27.10
C ARG A 779 -4.68 -11.52 28.41
N ARG A 780 -3.78 -10.75 29.05
CA ARG A 780 -4.03 -10.07 30.34
C ARG A 780 -4.12 -8.57 30.26
N ILE A 781 -3.85 -8.01 29.08
CA ILE A 781 -4.01 -6.58 28.84
C ILE A 781 -5.51 -6.28 28.78
N GLN A 782 -5.91 -5.18 29.41
CA GLN A 782 -7.29 -4.70 29.38
C GLN A 782 -7.82 -4.58 27.95
N TYR A 783 -9.02 -5.11 27.69
CA TYR A 783 -9.65 -5.10 26.37
C TYR A 783 -9.96 -3.67 25.92
N ALA A 784 -9.92 -3.46 24.59
CA ALA A 784 -10.37 -2.21 23.98
C ALA A 784 -11.85 -1.95 24.29
N GLY A 785 -12.18 -0.71 24.64
CA GLY A 785 -13.56 -0.31 24.98
C GLY A 785 -14.06 -0.82 26.33
N SER A 786 -13.16 -1.21 27.24
CA SER A 786 -13.54 -1.56 28.61
C SER A 786 -13.48 -0.31 29.51
N GLU A 787 -14.65 0.18 29.94
CA GLU A 787 -14.88 1.17 30.99
C GLU A 787 -14.41 2.61 30.76
N THR A 788 -13.61 2.93 29.75
CA THR A 788 -13.21 4.31 29.51
C THR A 788 -14.28 5.05 28.71
N ASP A 789 -14.72 6.21 29.19
CA ASP A 789 -15.70 7.08 28.54
C ASP A 789 -17.08 6.41 28.26
N GLY A 790 -17.46 5.40 29.06
CA GLY A 790 -18.76 4.72 28.95
C GLY A 790 -18.89 3.74 27.77
N LEU A 791 -17.78 3.32 27.19
CA LEU A 791 -17.75 2.34 26.10
C LEU A 791 -17.88 0.91 26.66
N SER A 792 -18.52 0.03 25.89
CA SER A 792 -18.64 -1.39 26.20
C SER A 792 -18.71 -2.21 24.92
N VAL A 793 -17.88 -3.24 24.80
CA VAL A 793 -17.88 -4.18 23.68
C VAL A 793 -18.24 -5.57 24.19
N ASN A 794 -19.22 -6.21 23.57
CA ASN A 794 -19.62 -7.58 23.94
C ASN A 794 -18.73 -8.62 23.26
N TYR A 795 -17.55 -8.84 23.81
CA TYR A 795 -16.58 -9.82 23.28
C TYR A 795 -17.10 -11.26 23.33
N LYS A 796 -17.94 -11.60 24.30
CA LYS A 796 -18.56 -12.94 24.42
C LYS A 796 -19.41 -13.27 23.21
N GLN A 797 -20.30 -12.35 22.85
CA GLN A 797 -21.17 -12.53 21.69
C GLN A 797 -20.34 -12.64 20.39
N LYS A 798 -19.32 -11.77 20.23
CA LYS A 798 -18.44 -11.81 19.07
C LYS A 798 -17.68 -13.12 18.96
N TYR A 799 -17.13 -13.60 20.06
CA TYR A 799 -16.40 -14.87 20.10
C TYR A 799 -17.28 -16.04 19.66
N SER A 800 -18.48 -16.15 20.25
CA SER A 800 -19.44 -17.21 19.89
C SER A 800 -19.87 -17.12 18.40
N ALA A 801 -20.07 -15.91 17.89
CA ALA A 801 -20.41 -15.70 16.48
C ALA A 801 -19.27 -16.18 15.57
N GLN A 802 -18.01 -15.86 15.88
CA GLN A 802 -16.87 -16.28 15.05
C GLN A 802 -16.63 -17.81 15.09
N GLN A 803 -16.89 -18.45 16.22
CA GLN A 803 -16.87 -19.93 16.28
C GLN A 803 -17.94 -20.54 15.37
N GLN A 804 -19.12 -19.92 15.31
CA GLN A 804 -20.21 -20.41 14.46
C GLN A 804 -19.89 -20.25 12.97
N VAL A 805 -19.25 -19.14 12.58
CA VAL A 805 -18.85 -18.89 11.18
C VAL A 805 -17.99 -20.02 10.61
N ILE A 806 -17.03 -20.54 11.38
CA ILE A 806 -16.23 -21.68 10.92
C ILE A 806 -17.11 -22.90 10.63
N LYS A 807 -18.01 -23.25 11.57
CA LYS A 807 -18.90 -24.39 11.42
C LYS A 807 -19.82 -24.24 10.20
N ASP A 808 -20.32 -23.02 9.99
CA ASP A 808 -21.17 -22.70 8.84
C ASP A 808 -20.41 -22.85 7.52
N ASN A 809 -19.14 -22.41 7.46
CA ASN A 809 -18.28 -22.59 6.29
C ASN A 809 -18.05 -24.07 5.97
N TYR A 810 -17.71 -24.90 6.98
CA TYR A 810 -17.57 -26.34 6.79
C TYR A 810 -18.87 -26.98 6.31
N ALA A 811 -20.01 -26.60 6.90
CA ALA A 811 -21.32 -27.13 6.50
C ALA A 811 -21.68 -26.74 5.05
N ILE A 812 -21.41 -25.50 4.62
CA ILE A 812 -21.69 -25.03 3.26
C ILE A 812 -20.80 -25.73 2.23
N PHE A 813 -19.54 -26.00 2.58
CA PHE A 813 -18.65 -26.77 1.71
C PHE A 813 -18.90 -28.27 1.75
N GLU A 814 -19.82 -28.75 2.60
CA GLU A 814 -20.11 -30.16 2.80
C GLU A 814 -18.90 -30.95 3.32
N VAL A 815 -18.03 -30.28 4.08
CA VAL A 815 -16.84 -30.87 4.70
C VAL A 815 -17.12 -31.11 6.19
N PRO A 816 -16.83 -32.29 6.74
CA PRO A 816 -17.03 -32.55 8.17
C PRO A 816 -16.17 -31.65 9.05
N TYR A 817 -16.77 -30.99 10.04
CA TYR A 817 -16.05 -30.21 11.02
C TYR A 817 -15.44 -31.12 12.08
N ASN A 818 -14.10 -31.16 12.14
CA ASN A 818 -13.34 -32.01 13.07
C ASN A 818 -12.68 -31.20 14.20
N GLY A 819 -13.00 -29.90 14.32
CA GLY A 819 -12.48 -29.06 15.37
C GLY A 819 -13.13 -29.31 16.72
N THR A 820 -12.37 -29.11 17.81
CA THR A 820 -12.89 -29.09 19.17
C THR A 820 -13.08 -27.66 19.61
N ASP A 821 -14.30 -27.30 20.05
CA ASP A 821 -14.56 -25.95 20.55
C ASP A 821 -13.78 -25.72 21.85
N ASN A 822 -13.02 -24.66 21.89
CA ASN A 822 -12.41 -24.13 23.08
C ASN A 822 -13.23 -22.94 23.57
N ASN A 823 -13.79 -23.06 24.79
CA ASN A 823 -14.58 -22.01 25.44
C ASN A 823 -13.83 -21.37 26.63
N ASP A 824 -12.52 -21.58 26.74
CA ASP A 824 -11.68 -21.08 27.83
C ASP A 824 -11.33 -19.58 27.71
N TYR A 825 -12.14 -18.81 26.96
CA TYR A 825 -11.98 -17.38 27.01
C TYR A 825 -12.68 -16.81 28.26
N VAL A 826 -12.19 -15.69 28.75
CA VAL A 826 -12.74 -15.08 29.98
C VAL A 826 -13.42 -13.76 29.64
N ASP A 827 -14.60 -13.57 30.24
CA ASP A 827 -15.41 -12.34 30.07
C ASP A 827 -14.60 -11.07 30.40
N GLY A 828 -14.05 -10.45 29.33
CA GLY A 828 -13.56 -9.09 29.37
C GLY A 828 -12.23 -8.84 30.07
N GLN A 829 -11.50 -9.86 30.54
CA GLN A 829 -10.27 -9.68 31.33
C GLN A 829 -9.09 -10.60 30.95
N GLY A 830 -9.17 -11.31 29.83
CA GLY A 830 -8.16 -12.31 29.50
C GLY A 830 -8.30 -13.55 30.41
N PHE A 831 -7.23 -14.29 30.66
CA PHE A 831 -7.27 -15.43 31.54
C PHE A 831 -7.67 -15.04 32.97
N CYS A 832 -8.71 -15.69 33.48
CA CYS A 832 -9.13 -15.52 34.86
C CYS A 832 -8.06 -16.01 35.85
N CYS A 833 -8.01 -15.39 37.03
CA CYS A 833 -7.08 -15.77 38.10
C CYS A 833 -7.26 -17.20 38.58
N ASP A 834 -8.39 -17.82 38.29
CA ASP A 834 -8.77 -19.14 38.79
C ASP A 834 -8.62 -20.26 37.75
N ASP A 835 -8.25 -19.92 36.52
CA ASP A 835 -7.93 -20.92 35.48
C ASP A 835 -6.65 -21.68 35.92
N ALA A 836 -6.79 -22.99 36.09
CA ALA A 836 -5.69 -23.86 36.47
C ALA A 836 -4.88 -24.42 35.30
N SER A 837 -5.13 -23.92 34.07
CA SER A 837 -4.40 -24.36 32.87
C SER A 837 -2.90 -24.00 32.95
N PRO A 838 -2.01 -24.80 32.35
CA PRO A 838 -0.59 -24.46 32.24
C PRO A 838 -0.35 -23.10 31.61
N GLU A 839 -1.16 -22.74 30.61
CA GLU A 839 -1.09 -21.47 29.89
C GLU A 839 -1.46 -20.28 30.78
N ALA A 840 -2.50 -20.42 31.58
CA ALA A 840 -2.89 -19.41 32.58
C ALA A 840 -1.85 -19.26 33.69
N ALA A 841 -1.23 -20.36 34.12
CA ALA A 841 -0.14 -20.33 35.07
C ALA A 841 1.09 -19.61 34.54
N GLN A 842 1.46 -19.87 33.29
CA GLN A 842 2.55 -19.18 32.60
C GLN A 842 2.23 -17.68 32.37
N ALA A 843 1.01 -17.37 31.97
CA ALA A 843 0.55 -15.99 31.80
C ALA A 843 0.59 -15.22 33.14
N ARG A 844 0.23 -15.87 34.26
CA ARG A 844 0.34 -15.28 35.60
C ARG A 844 1.79 -15.00 35.99
N ALA A 845 2.67 -15.96 35.74
CA ALA A 845 4.10 -15.82 36.03
C ALA A 845 4.68 -14.61 35.29
N LEU A 846 4.44 -14.49 33.98
CA LEU A 846 4.87 -13.34 33.16
C LEU A 846 4.31 -12.00 33.64
N ALA A 847 3.02 -11.96 34.01
CA ALA A 847 2.38 -10.74 34.47
C ALA A 847 2.84 -10.29 35.89
N LEU A 848 3.18 -11.24 36.77
CA LEU A 848 3.62 -10.94 38.15
C LEU A 848 5.09 -10.55 38.24
N GLU A 849 5.93 -11.15 37.40
CA GLU A 849 7.37 -10.96 37.49
C GLU A 849 7.85 -9.76 36.73
N ASN A 850 7.05 -9.21 35.80
CA ASN A 850 7.49 -8.21 34.83
C ASN A 850 8.81 -8.67 34.17
N ASN A 851 8.99 -9.99 34.15
CA ASN A 851 10.22 -10.67 33.84
C ASN A 851 10.21 -10.95 32.35
N PHE A 852 10.61 -9.96 31.64
CA PHE A 852 11.20 -10.19 30.33
C PHE A 852 12.50 -11.00 30.60
N GLN A 853 12.42 -12.31 30.57
CA GLN A 853 13.60 -13.13 30.45
C GLN A 853 13.98 -13.13 29.00
N ASP A 854 15.04 -12.39 28.72
CA ASP A 854 15.67 -12.40 27.43
C ASP A 854 16.42 -13.72 27.23
N PRO A 855 15.89 -14.71 26.51
CA PRO A 855 16.78 -15.74 26.02
C PRO A 855 17.63 -15.06 24.93
N ASP A 856 18.94 -15.08 25.09
CA ASP A 856 19.92 -14.69 24.05
C ASP A 856 19.53 -15.18 22.65
N ALA A 857 18.77 -16.28 22.58
CA ALA A 857 18.24 -16.85 21.36
C ALA A 857 17.21 -15.94 20.64
N TYR A 858 16.29 -15.31 21.38
CA TYR A 858 15.25 -14.44 20.80
C TYR A 858 15.87 -13.21 20.10
N GLU A 859 16.81 -12.53 20.73
CA GLU A 859 17.42 -11.32 20.17
C GLU A 859 18.23 -11.61 18.91
N LYS A 860 18.64 -12.86 18.70
CA LYS A 860 19.41 -13.30 17.52
C LYS A 860 18.54 -13.77 16.36
N LEU A 861 17.24 -14.00 16.56
CA LEU A 861 16.31 -14.44 15.51
C LEU A 861 15.84 -13.25 14.66
N GLN A 862 16.78 -12.62 13.97
CA GLN A 862 16.58 -11.46 13.11
C GLN A 862 16.95 -11.82 11.67
N PHE A 863 16.06 -11.43 10.72
CA PHE A 863 16.18 -11.75 9.32
C PHE A 863 16.05 -10.47 8.49
N TYR A 864 17.06 -10.17 7.70
CA TYR A 864 17.24 -8.95 6.94
C TYR A 864 16.90 -9.17 5.48
N TYR A 865 16.04 -8.33 4.92
CA TYR A 865 15.55 -8.45 3.55
C TYR A 865 16.43 -7.67 2.58
N HIS A 866 16.78 -8.33 1.48
CA HIS A 866 17.46 -7.75 0.34
C HIS A 866 16.57 -8.00 -0.89
N PRO A 867 15.63 -7.06 -1.17
CA PRO A 867 14.68 -7.24 -2.25
C PRO A 867 15.28 -6.94 -3.62
N ASP A 868 14.60 -7.43 -4.66
CA ASP A 868 14.83 -7.03 -6.03
C ASP A 868 14.29 -5.60 -6.30
N HIS A 869 14.35 -5.16 -7.56
CA HIS A 869 13.85 -3.85 -7.99
C HIS A 869 12.31 -3.70 -7.89
N LEU A 870 11.57 -4.79 -7.81
CA LEU A 870 10.11 -4.81 -7.63
C LEU A 870 9.70 -4.87 -6.14
N GLY A 871 10.69 -4.98 -5.24
CA GLY A 871 10.45 -5.17 -3.82
C GLY A 871 10.18 -6.61 -3.42
N SER A 872 10.32 -7.58 -4.35
CA SER A 872 10.18 -9.00 -4.04
C SER A 872 11.34 -9.49 -3.18
N SER A 873 11.08 -10.40 -2.24
CA SER A 873 12.13 -10.96 -1.38
C SER A 873 13.05 -11.85 -2.21
N SER A 874 14.28 -11.42 -2.47
CA SER A 874 15.28 -12.21 -3.22
C SER A 874 16.29 -12.88 -2.31
N TYR A 875 16.91 -12.14 -1.40
CA TYR A 875 17.83 -12.70 -0.41
C TYR A 875 17.38 -12.31 1.00
N ILE A 876 17.48 -13.26 1.91
CA ILE A 876 17.30 -13.06 3.35
C ILE A 876 18.58 -13.45 4.05
N THR A 877 19.11 -12.57 4.90
CA THR A 877 20.31 -12.86 5.72
C THR A 877 19.95 -12.89 7.21
N ASN A 878 20.66 -13.69 7.98
CA ASN A 878 20.55 -13.71 9.44
C ASN A 878 21.40 -12.58 10.08
N LEU A 879 21.47 -12.54 11.41
CA LEU A 879 22.24 -11.55 12.17
C LEU A 879 23.76 -11.63 11.91
N ASP A 880 24.28 -12.81 11.51
CA ASP A 880 25.69 -12.99 11.17
C ASP A 880 26.02 -12.63 9.71
N GLY A 881 25.03 -12.17 8.94
CA GLY A 881 25.16 -11.83 7.53
C GLY A 881 25.18 -13.02 6.58
N GLU A 882 24.83 -14.22 7.05
CA GLU A 882 24.74 -15.42 6.20
C GLU A 882 23.40 -15.45 5.46
N VAL A 883 23.41 -15.88 4.20
CA VAL A 883 22.20 -16.10 3.41
C VAL A 883 21.46 -17.32 3.95
N VAL A 884 20.22 -17.12 4.43
CA VAL A 884 19.37 -18.17 4.98
C VAL A 884 18.23 -18.56 4.04
N GLN A 885 17.85 -17.66 3.12
CA GLN A 885 16.89 -17.94 2.07
C GLN A 885 17.26 -17.15 0.81
N HIS A 886 17.18 -17.80 -0.34
CA HIS A 886 17.34 -17.20 -1.66
C HIS A 886 16.15 -17.58 -2.53
N ILE A 887 15.52 -16.58 -3.15
CA ILE A 887 14.29 -16.75 -3.93
C ILE A 887 14.40 -15.96 -5.23
N GLU A 888 14.11 -16.61 -6.35
CA GLU A 888 13.98 -15.97 -7.65
C GLU A 888 12.61 -16.31 -8.27
N TYR A 889 12.10 -15.41 -9.08
CA TYR A 889 10.73 -15.50 -9.61
C TYR A 889 10.70 -15.55 -11.13
N VAL A 890 9.74 -16.29 -11.66
CA VAL A 890 9.27 -16.12 -13.03
C VAL A 890 8.38 -14.87 -13.06
N PRO A 891 8.31 -14.12 -14.16
CA PRO A 891 7.31 -13.06 -14.29
C PRO A 891 5.90 -13.56 -13.93
N PHE A 892 5.11 -12.70 -13.29
CA PHE A 892 3.81 -12.99 -12.66
C PHE A 892 3.89 -13.68 -11.28
N GLY A 893 5.08 -13.96 -10.73
CA GLY A 893 5.25 -14.26 -9.31
C GLY A 893 5.32 -15.74 -8.93
N GLU A 894 5.32 -16.65 -9.90
CA GLU A 894 5.67 -18.04 -9.62
C GLU A 894 7.12 -18.13 -9.20
N VAL A 895 7.44 -19.00 -8.24
CA VAL A 895 8.80 -19.18 -7.75
C VAL A 895 9.62 -19.95 -8.79
N PHE A 896 10.74 -19.36 -9.21
CA PHE A 896 11.70 -19.96 -10.12
C PHE A 896 12.76 -20.77 -9.36
N ILE A 897 13.33 -20.17 -8.34
CA ILE A 897 14.33 -20.78 -7.46
C ILE A 897 13.93 -20.50 -6.03
N GLU A 898 14.02 -21.49 -5.17
CA GLU A 898 13.95 -21.31 -3.73
C GLU A 898 14.97 -22.23 -3.05
N GLU A 899 15.87 -21.62 -2.30
CA GLU A 899 16.85 -22.30 -1.47
C GLU A 899 16.66 -21.86 -0.02
N ARG A 900 16.57 -22.81 0.89
CA ARG A 900 16.29 -22.60 2.32
C ARG A 900 17.36 -23.28 3.17
N ASN A 901 18.04 -22.50 4.00
CA ASN A 901 19.05 -23.01 4.94
C ASN A 901 18.65 -22.81 6.40
N SER A 902 17.47 -22.27 6.68
CA SER A 902 17.00 -21.87 8.01
C SER A 902 15.71 -22.59 8.39
N ILE A 903 15.45 -22.69 9.71
CA ILE A 903 14.20 -23.18 10.27
C ILE A 903 13.03 -22.20 10.00
N TRP A 904 13.32 -20.92 9.83
CA TRP A 904 12.34 -19.89 9.51
C TRP A 904 12.49 -19.41 8.07
N ASN A 905 11.35 -19.28 7.39
CA ASN A 905 11.24 -18.74 6.05
C ASN A 905 10.22 -17.62 6.03
N THR A 906 10.48 -16.59 5.24
CA THR A 906 9.49 -15.53 5.06
C THR A 906 8.30 -16.00 4.22
N PRO A 907 7.05 -15.74 4.62
CA PRO A 907 5.89 -15.95 3.75
C PRO A 907 5.70 -14.80 2.74
N TYR A 908 6.46 -13.70 2.88
CA TYR A 908 6.36 -12.53 2.02
C TYR A 908 7.33 -12.65 0.86
N LEU A 909 6.79 -12.97 -0.32
CA LEU A 909 7.57 -13.34 -1.51
C LEU A 909 7.49 -12.25 -2.59
N PHE A 910 6.83 -12.55 -3.70
CA PHE A 910 6.69 -11.66 -4.85
C PHE A 910 6.01 -10.33 -4.46
N ASN A 911 6.59 -9.18 -4.87
CA ASN A 911 6.18 -7.82 -4.49
C ASN A 911 6.04 -7.61 -2.97
N ALA A 912 6.80 -8.35 -2.15
CA ALA A 912 6.67 -8.38 -0.68
C ALA A 912 5.26 -8.75 -0.18
N LYS A 913 4.45 -9.43 -0.99
CA LYS A 913 3.11 -9.90 -0.63
C LYS A 913 3.16 -11.27 0.00
N GLU A 914 2.25 -11.50 0.94
CA GLU A 914 2.15 -12.80 1.59
C GLU A 914 1.64 -13.84 0.60
N PHE A 915 2.36 -14.94 0.51
CA PHE A 915 1.95 -16.13 -0.21
C PHE A 915 1.27 -17.08 0.75
N ASP A 916 0.00 -17.33 0.54
CA ASP A 916 -0.78 -18.30 1.30
C ASP A 916 -0.50 -19.70 0.74
N GLU A 917 0.45 -20.42 1.37
CA GLU A 917 0.86 -21.77 0.95
C GLU A 917 -0.35 -22.74 0.90
N GLU A 918 -1.36 -22.49 1.73
CA GLU A 918 -2.58 -23.28 1.82
C GLU A 918 -3.41 -23.25 0.54
N THR A 919 -3.39 -22.14 -0.18
CA THR A 919 -4.24 -21.94 -1.38
C THR A 919 -3.42 -21.70 -2.64
N GLY A 920 -2.10 -21.47 -2.51
CA GLY A 920 -1.24 -21.05 -3.62
C GLY A 920 -1.52 -19.66 -4.15
N LEU A 921 -2.18 -18.80 -3.36
CA LEU A 921 -2.55 -17.43 -3.73
C LEU A 921 -1.70 -16.40 -3.00
N TYR A 922 -1.43 -15.28 -3.66
CA TYR A 922 -0.88 -14.09 -3.01
C TYR A 922 -2.00 -13.19 -2.47
N TYR A 923 -1.88 -12.75 -1.22
CA TYR A 923 -2.76 -11.75 -0.63
C TYR A 923 -2.22 -10.34 -0.88
N TYR A 924 -2.97 -9.55 -1.66
CA TYR A 924 -2.59 -8.18 -2.03
C TYR A 924 -3.34 -7.09 -1.21
N GLY A 925 -3.95 -7.44 -0.10
CA GLY A 925 -4.79 -6.57 0.71
C GLY A 925 -6.24 -6.63 0.28
N ALA A 926 -6.59 -5.99 -0.84
CA ALA A 926 -7.96 -5.96 -1.33
C ALA A 926 -8.38 -7.23 -2.09
N ARG A 927 -7.45 -7.97 -2.69
CA ARG A 927 -7.73 -9.13 -3.56
C ARG A 927 -6.71 -10.24 -3.38
N TYR A 928 -7.09 -11.44 -3.83
CA TYR A 928 -6.21 -12.61 -3.97
C TYR A 928 -5.79 -12.79 -5.42
N TYR A 929 -4.53 -13.11 -5.62
CA TYR A 929 -3.90 -13.24 -6.94
C TYR A 929 -3.34 -14.65 -7.13
N ASP A 930 -3.69 -15.28 -8.26
CA ASP A 930 -3.13 -16.57 -8.67
C ASP A 930 -1.94 -16.33 -9.61
N PRO A 931 -0.70 -16.64 -9.20
CA PRO A 931 0.48 -16.39 -10.02
C PRO A 931 0.57 -17.33 -11.23
N ARG A 932 0.02 -18.55 -11.14
CA ARG A 932 0.00 -19.49 -12.25
C ARG A 932 -0.91 -19.00 -13.37
N LEU A 933 -2.11 -18.54 -13.03
CA LEU A 933 -3.05 -17.99 -13.99
C LEU A 933 -2.72 -16.56 -14.41
N GLY A 934 -2.03 -15.80 -13.56
CA GLY A 934 -1.80 -14.38 -13.77
C GLY A 934 -3.07 -13.54 -13.57
N LEU A 935 -4.03 -14.00 -12.76
CA LEU A 935 -5.36 -13.41 -12.60
C LEU A 935 -5.76 -13.18 -11.14
N TRP A 936 -6.66 -12.23 -10.95
CA TRP A 936 -7.33 -11.96 -9.69
C TRP A 936 -8.55 -12.84 -9.51
N MET A 937 -8.83 -13.25 -8.26
CA MET A 937 -9.98 -14.12 -7.93
C MET A 937 -11.31 -13.36 -7.86
N SER A 938 -11.27 -12.04 -7.80
CA SER A 938 -12.46 -11.18 -7.75
C SER A 938 -12.32 -9.96 -8.64
N THR A 939 -13.43 -9.29 -8.92
CA THR A 939 -13.44 -7.98 -9.58
C THR A 939 -12.75 -6.93 -8.70
N ASP A 940 -12.33 -5.81 -9.30
CA ASP A 940 -11.71 -4.71 -8.54
C ASP A 940 -12.75 -4.02 -7.65
N LEU A 941 -12.47 -3.92 -6.35
CA LEU A 941 -13.36 -3.25 -5.39
C LEU A 941 -13.53 -1.75 -5.70
N MET A 942 -12.58 -1.16 -6.41
CA MET A 942 -12.59 0.25 -6.79
C MET A 942 -13.24 0.51 -8.15
N GLN A 943 -13.68 -0.52 -8.87
CA GLN A 943 -14.29 -0.37 -10.20
C GLN A 943 -15.47 0.62 -10.21
N GLU A 944 -16.25 0.67 -9.12
CA GLU A 944 -17.37 1.60 -8.95
C GLU A 944 -16.92 3.08 -8.90
N LYS A 945 -15.65 3.36 -8.61
CA LYS A 945 -15.09 4.71 -8.49
C LYS A 945 -14.46 5.22 -9.78
N TYR A 946 -14.01 4.31 -10.65
CA TYR A 946 -13.29 4.68 -11.88
C TYR A 946 -14.18 4.95 -13.08
N TYR A 947 -15.46 4.57 -13.03
CA TYR A 947 -16.40 4.72 -14.15
C TYR A 947 -17.59 5.60 -13.77
#